data_cdd69245df65ce26e0d584877cba4eae
#
_entry.id   cdd69245df65ce26e0d584877cba4eae
#
_cell.length_a   1.000
_cell.length_b   1.000
_cell.length_c   1.000
_cell.angle_alpha   90.00
_cell.angle_beta   90.00
_cell.angle_gamma   90.00
#
_symmetry.space_group_name_H-M   'P 1'
#
loop_
_entity.id
_entity.type
_entity.pdbx_description
1 polymer ?
#
loop_
_entity_poly.entity_id
_entity_poly.type
_entity_poly.pdbx_seq_one_letter_code
_entity_poly.pdbx_strand_id
1 'polypeptide(L)'
;MTMLKMYQKHVQERAAVQLPPLPLNAEQVASLVELLKSPPAGEETLLMDLLENRTPAGVDQAAYVKAAFLADIAKGTAKSPLISPEKAVQLLGTMLGGYNVQALVGLLSTPMAEHAVNALSSTILMFDAFHDVDVLMKAGNIHAKKLMQSWANAEWFTRKPAIPDEIKMVVFKVDGETNTDDLSPAQEAWSRPDIPLHAKAMLVNKMPDGLKTIESLKQKGLPLAYVGDVVGTGSSRKSAINSVQWFIGNDIPNIPNKRTGGVILGGKIAPIFFNTAEDSGALPIQCDVSKMHTGDVITIRPFEGKVLNEAGEIVSNFELNPVTMPDEVRAGGRIPLIIGRGLTSNARKALGLAETDVFIKATPAVASTKGYTLAQKMVGRACGLPEGTGVRPGTYCEPKATTVGSQDTTGGMTRDELKELACLGFSSDLVMQSFCHTAAYPKPVDIKLQHELPEFMSSRGGVSLRPGDGVIHSWLNRMILPDTVGTGGDSHTRFPIGISFPAGSGLVAFAAATGAMPLDMPESVLVRFKGTMQPGITLRDLVNAIPYAAIQEGTLTVGKQGKKNVFNGRILEIEGLPDLKVEQAFEFADASAERSANGCTVLLNKEPVIEFLNSNIVLMQNMIDNGYQDARTLQRRIANMQAWLEKPELLQPDADAEYAHVIEIDLNEIKEPLVACPNDPDDIKPMSAVVGDKIDEVFIGSCMTNIGHYRAAAKVLEGTGNIPTRLWIAPPTRMDEAQLRDEGVYSVFGVAGARTEVPGCSLCMGNQARVADKATVFSTSTRNFDNRMGKDARVYLGSAELAAVCAKLGRMPTHAEYMETVGNKLANSAEIYKYLNFDQMTEYKGALNKVKKVIPIAELAE
;
A
#
# COMPACT_ATOMS: atom_id res chain seq x y z
N MET A 1 -38.12 3.79 17.79
CA MET A 1 -37.91 2.34 17.56
C MET A 1 -36.80 1.93 18.50
N THR A 2 -36.89 0.78 19.19
CA THR A 2 -35.83 0.32 20.10
C THR A 2 -34.59 -0.09 19.26
N MET A 3 -33.40 -0.04 19.87
CA MET A 3 -32.15 -0.44 19.22
C MET A 3 -32.24 -1.86 18.61
N LEU A 4 -32.79 -2.84 19.35
CA LEU A 4 -32.98 -4.21 18.86
C LEU A 4 -33.87 -4.29 17.61
N LYS A 5 -34.97 -3.56 17.57
CA LYS A 5 -35.86 -3.54 16.38
C LYS A 5 -35.17 -2.92 15.18
N MET A 6 -34.37 -1.87 15.38
CA MET A 6 -33.56 -1.27 14.29
C MET A 6 -32.49 -2.25 13.80
N TYR A 7 -31.83 -2.91 14.72
CA TYR A 7 -30.82 -3.91 14.36
C TYR A 7 -31.42 -5.11 13.62
N GLN A 8 -32.55 -5.67 14.10
CA GLN A 8 -33.25 -6.76 13.43
C GLN A 8 -33.69 -6.37 12.01
N LYS A 9 -34.17 -5.15 11.81
CA LYS A 9 -34.48 -4.62 10.47
C LYS A 9 -33.25 -4.57 9.60
N HIS A 10 -32.13 -4.06 10.13
CA HIS A 10 -30.84 -4.02 9.42
C HIS A 10 -30.36 -5.42 9.03
N VAL A 11 -30.48 -6.41 9.93
CA VAL A 11 -30.16 -7.82 9.64
C VAL A 11 -30.97 -8.32 8.45
N GLN A 12 -32.29 -8.04 8.41
CA GLN A 12 -33.16 -8.46 7.33
C GLN A 12 -32.80 -7.79 6.00
N GLU A 13 -32.51 -6.48 6.02
CA GLU A 13 -32.10 -5.72 4.83
C GLU A 13 -30.79 -6.27 4.25
N ARG A 14 -29.82 -6.59 5.11
CA ARG A 14 -28.54 -7.18 4.69
C ARG A 14 -28.71 -8.63 4.20
N ALA A 15 -29.52 -9.42 4.88
CA ALA A 15 -29.80 -10.81 4.48
C ALA A 15 -30.49 -10.89 3.12
N ALA A 16 -31.36 -9.94 2.78
CA ALA A 16 -32.04 -9.87 1.48
C ALA A 16 -31.06 -9.74 0.31
N VAL A 17 -29.86 -9.22 0.56
CA VAL A 17 -28.74 -9.12 -0.38
C VAL A 17 -27.60 -10.08 -0.05
N GLN A 18 -27.88 -11.11 0.76
CA GLN A 18 -26.91 -12.16 1.14
C GLN A 18 -25.63 -11.60 1.78
N LEU A 19 -25.77 -10.65 2.68
CA LEU A 19 -24.67 -10.05 3.43
C LEU A 19 -24.90 -10.18 4.94
N PRO A 20 -23.85 -10.35 5.75
CA PRO A 20 -23.96 -10.26 7.20
C PRO A 20 -24.28 -8.80 7.61
N PRO A 21 -24.89 -8.60 8.78
CA PRO A 21 -25.09 -7.25 9.30
C PRO A 21 -23.77 -6.54 9.55
N LEU A 22 -23.77 -5.22 9.48
CA LEU A 22 -22.60 -4.42 9.85
C LEU A 22 -22.30 -4.54 11.34
N PRO A 23 -21.05 -4.35 11.78
CA PRO A 23 -20.69 -4.25 13.19
C PRO A 23 -21.47 -3.12 13.88
N LEU A 24 -21.69 -3.26 15.19
CA LEU A 24 -22.36 -2.23 16.00
C LEU A 24 -21.48 -0.99 16.12
N ASN A 25 -22.11 0.18 16.07
CA ASN A 25 -21.45 1.44 16.38
C ASN A 25 -21.51 1.77 17.89
N ALA A 26 -20.84 2.84 18.31
CA ALA A 26 -20.74 3.22 19.73
C ALA A 26 -22.11 3.49 20.37
N GLU A 27 -23.04 4.15 19.68
CA GLU A 27 -24.39 4.44 20.19
C GLU A 27 -25.21 3.15 20.39
N GLN A 28 -25.08 2.21 19.45
CA GLN A 28 -25.73 0.91 19.54
C GLN A 28 -25.16 0.08 20.71
N VAL A 29 -23.82 0.11 20.90
CA VAL A 29 -23.21 -0.60 22.04
C VAL A 29 -23.57 0.07 23.35
N ALA A 30 -23.67 1.39 23.44
CA ALA A 30 -24.16 2.09 24.63
C ALA A 30 -25.60 1.67 24.97
N SER A 31 -26.48 1.57 23.98
CA SER A 31 -27.83 1.05 24.15
C SER A 31 -27.85 -0.43 24.55
N LEU A 32 -26.97 -1.24 23.99
CA LEU A 32 -26.80 -2.64 24.33
C LEU A 32 -26.37 -2.82 25.81
N VAL A 33 -25.47 -1.97 26.31
CA VAL A 33 -25.03 -1.96 27.70
C VAL A 33 -26.21 -1.75 28.64
N GLU A 34 -27.12 -0.82 28.36
CA GLU A 34 -28.31 -0.60 29.17
C GLU A 34 -29.26 -1.83 29.18
N LEU A 35 -29.41 -2.49 28.02
CA LEU A 35 -30.16 -3.73 27.91
C LEU A 35 -29.50 -4.88 28.68
N LEU A 36 -28.17 -4.98 28.72
CA LEU A 36 -27.43 -5.99 29.46
C LEU A 36 -27.52 -5.79 30.98
N LYS A 37 -27.74 -4.57 31.46
CA LYS A 37 -28.03 -4.30 32.90
C LYS A 37 -29.42 -4.78 33.32
N SER A 38 -30.38 -4.74 32.39
CA SER A 38 -31.78 -5.16 32.62
C SER A 38 -32.32 -5.86 31.37
N PRO A 39 -31.92 -7.10 31.10
CA PRO A 39 -32.25 -7.77 29.85
C PRO A 39 -33.76 -8.05 29.74
N PRO A 40 -34.38 -7.75 28.60
CA PRO A 40 -35.72 -8.19 28.28
C PRO A 40 -35.78 -9.73 28.23
N ALA A 41 -36.86 -10.29 28.79
CA ALA A 41 -37.04 -11.73 28.78
C ALA A 41 -37.08 -12.32 27.33
N GLY A 42 -36.26 -13.35 27.12
CA GLY A 42 -36.15 -14.04 25.80
C GLY A 42 -35.11 -13.43 24.84
N GLU A 43 -34.46 -12.31 25.19
CA GLU A 43 -33.44 -11.66 24.34
C GLU A 43 -32.00 -11.90 24.84
N GLU A 44 -31.82 -12.67 25.92
CA GLU A 44 -30.55 -12.83 26.63
C GLU A 44 -29.43 -13.36 25.68
N THR A 45 -29.73 -14.38 24.88
CA THR A 45 -28.78 -14.97 23.95
C THR A 45 -28.38 -13.98 22.85
N LEU A 46 -29.34 -13.23 22.31
CA LEU A 46 -29.06 -12.21 21.30
C LEU A 46 -28.20 -11.10 21.86
N LEU A 47 -28.48 -10.61 23.06
CA LEU A 47 -27.70 -9.54 23.70
C LEU A 47 -26.24 -9.95 23.91
N MET A 48 -26.01 -11.19 24.34
CA MET A 48 -24.64 -11.73 24.48
C MET A 48 -23.93 -11.88 23.15
N ASP A 49 -24.60 -12.39 22.11
CA ASP A 49 -24.05 -12.52 20.76
C ASP A 49 -23.65 -11.15 20.19
N LEU A 50 -24.52 -10.13 20.38
CA LEU A 50 -24.22 -8.77 19.97
C LEU A 50 -22.96 -8.20 20.65
N LEU A 51 -22.82 -8.44 21.95
CA LEU A 51 -21.66 -7.98 22.71
C LEU A 51 -20.38 -8.74 22.32
N GLU A 52 -20.46 -10.05 22.16
CA GLU A 52 -19.29 -10.91 21.89
C GLU A 52 -18.84 -10.83 20.44
N ASN A 53 -19.76 -10.93 19.49
CA ASN A 53 -19.46 -11.21 18.07
C ASN A 53 -19.79 -10.06 17.12
N ARG A 54 -20.52 -9.03 17.56
CA ARG A 54 -20.93 -7.93 16.68
C ARG A 54 -20.36 -6.57 17.06
N THR A 55 -19.62 -6.49 18.17
CA THR A 55 -18.90 -5.27 18.59
C THR A 55 -17.48 -5.28 18.03
N PRO A 56 -17.02 -4.22 17.34
CA PRO A 56 -15.63 -4.11 16.87
C PRO A 56 -14.61 -4.27 17.99
N ALA A 57 -13.41 -4.74 17.65
CA ALA A 57 -12.27 -4.87 18.57
C ALA A 57 -11.28 -3.69 18.46
N GLY A 58 -10.22 -3.71 19.26
CA GLY A 58 -9.15 -2.71 19.24
C GLY A 58 -9.57 -1.36 19.82
N VAL A 59 -9.10 -0.26 19.20
CA VAL A 59 -9.38 1.12 19.64
C VAL A 59 -10.51 1.77 18.84
N ASP A 60 -11.57 1.02 18.59
CA ASP A 60 -12.83 1.55 18.06
C ASP A 60 -13.67 2.18 19.17
N GLN A 61 -14.49 3.19 18.85
CA GLN A 61 -15.35 3.83 19.86
C GLN A 61 -16.40 2.88 20.45
N ALA A 62 -16.90 1.93 19.67
CA ALA A 62 -17.78 0.88 20.16
C ALA A 62 -17.05 -0.08 21.13
N ALA A 63 -15.78 -0.40 20.83
CA ALA A 63 -14.93 -1.17 21.72
C ALA A 63 -14.62 -0.43 23.03
N TYR A 64 -14.48 0.90 23.00
CA TYR A 64 -14.33 1.70 24.21
C TYR A 64 -15.51 1.52 25.17
N VAL A 65 -16.74 1.63 24.66
CA VAL A 65 -17.96 1.46 25.47
C VAL A 65 -18.04 0.04 26.02
N LYS A 66 -17.75 -0.99 25.21
CA LYS A 66 -17.69 -2.39 25.65
C LYS A 66 -16.65 -2.59 26.76
N ALA A 67 -15.42 -2.10 26.57
CA ALA A 67 -14.35 -2.25 27.55
C ALA A 67 -14.65 -1.58 28.88
N ALA A 68 -15.21 -0.36 28.85
CA ALA A 68 -15.59 0.38 30.05
C ALA A 68 -16.64 -0.40 30.89
N PHE A 69 -17.70 -0.87 30.22
CA PHE A 69 -18.75 -1.64 30.89
C PHE A 69 -18.23 -2.95 31.49
N LEU A 70 -17.43 -3.71 30.75
CA LEU A 70 -16.85 -4.97 31.22
C LEU A 70 -15.86 -4.73 32.39
N ALA A 71 -15.08 -3.65 32.32
CA ALA A 71 -14.17 -3.26 33.39
C ALA A 71 -14.93 -2.89 34.68
N ASP A 72 -16.06 -2.21 34.55
CA ASP A 72 -16.92 -1.86 35.67
C ASP A 72 -17.55 -3.10 36.32
N ILE A 73 -17.98 -4.09 35.53
CA ILE A 73 -18.46 -5.38 36.05
C ILE A 73 -17.33 -6.11 36.78
N ALA A 74 -16.15 -6.20 36.19
CA ALA A 74 -14.98 -6.87 36.75
C ALA A 74 -14.54 -6.25 38.08
N LYS A 75 -14.72 -4.94 38.26
CA LYS A 75 -14.44 -4.20 39.50
C LYS A 75 -15.62 -4.22 40.52
N GLY A 76 -16.79 -4.72 40.11
CA GLY A 76 -17.99 -4.73 40.94
C GLY A 76 -18.73 -3.40 41.00
N THR A 77 -18.38 -2.40 40.19
CA THR A 77 -19.03 -1.08 40.15
C THR A 77 -20.29 -1.08 39.26
N ALA A 78 -20.40 -2.05 38.33
CA ALA A 78 -21.61 -2.33 37.55
C ALA A 78 -22.06 -3.79 37.73
N LYS A 79 -23.30 -4.08 37.40
CA LYS A 79 -23.87 -5.43 37.46
C LYS A 79 -24.68 -5.75 36.19
N SER A 80 -24.63 -7.02 35.82
CA SER A 80 -25.47 -7.60 34.76
C SER A 80 -25.89 -9.02 35.22
N PRO A 81 -27.15 -9.41 35.03
CA PRO A 81 -27.54 -10.79 35.38
C PRO A 81 -26.95 -11.82 34.40
N LEU A 82 -26.41 -11.39 33.24
CA LEU A 82 -25.86 -12.25 32.19
C LEU A 82 -24.33 -12.36 32.24
N ILE A 83 -23.66 -11.45 32.97
CA ILE A 83 -22.18 -11.33 32.91
C ILE A 83 -21.64 -11.28 34.36
N SER A 84 -20.98 -12.37 34.77
CA SER A 84 -20.24 -12.38 36.03
C SER A 84 -18.93 -11.58 35.93
N PRO A 85 -18.30 -11.18 37.06
CA PRO A 85 -16.97 -10.56 37.01
C PRO A 85 -15.93 -11.38 36.23
N GLU A 86 -15.90 -12.70 36.40
CA GLU A 86 -14.98 -13.61 35.70
C GLU A 86 -15.26 -13.61 34.17
N LYS A 87 -16.56 -13.69 33.79
CA LYS A 87 -16.97 -13.62 32.38
C LYS A 87 -16.58 -12.26 31.77
N ALA A 88 -16.71 -11.17 32.52
CA ALA A 88 -16.32 -9.84 32.09
C ALA A 88 -14.81 -9.77 31.80
N VAL A 89 -13.97 -10.34 32.68
CA VAL A 89 -12.52 -10.41 32.45
C VAL A 89 -12.18 -11.29 31.24
N GLN A 90 -12.87 -12.42 31.10
CA GLN A 90 -12.72 -13.28 29.89
C GLN A 90 -13.04 -12.50 28.61
N LEU A 91 -14.15 -11.77 28.58
CA LEU A 91 -14.56 -10.97 27.41
C LEU A 91 -13.59 -9.81 27.13
N LEU A 92 -13.04 -9.16 28.17
CA LEU A 92 -11.94 -8.19 27.98
C LEU A 92 -10.74 -8.83 27.29
N GLY A 93 -10.40 -10.09 27.61
CA GLY A 93 -9.32 -10.83 26.97
C GLY A 93 -9.53 -11.13 25.48
N THR A 94 -10.75 -11.01 24.95
CA THR A 94 -11.05 -11.22 23.50
C THR A 94 -10.88 -9.96 22.66
N MET A 95 -10.53 -8.81 23.23
CA MET A 95 -10.58 -7.51 22.58
C MET A 95 -9.25 -7.08 21.91
N LEU A 96 -8.37 -7.98 21.54
CA LEU A 96 -7.08 -7.78 20.88
C LEU A 96 -6.06 -6.93 21.67
N GLY A 97 -6.39 -5.72 22.09
CA GLY A 97 -5.51 -4.75 22.75
C GLY A 97 -6.17 -3.37 22.82
N GLY A 98 -5.48 -2.39 23.36
CA GLY A 98 -5.97 -1.02 23.51
C GLY A 98 -6.80 -0.83 24.78
N TYR A 99 -8.07 -0.49 24.66
CA TYR A 99 -8.92 -0.09 25.81
C TYR A 99 -9.12 -1.18 26.88
N ASN A 100 -8.97 -2.44 26.55
CA ASN A 100 -9.07 -3.54 27.52
C ASN A 100 -7.80 -3.74 28.33
N VAL A 101 -6.62 -3.36 27.83
CA VAL A 101 -5.31 -3.71 28.39
C VAL A 101 -5.12 -3.05 29.76
N GLN A 102 -5.35 -1.74 29.88
CA GLN A 102 -5.20 -1.03 31.14
C GLN A 102 -6.18 -1.53 32.21
N ALA A 103 -7.40 -1.88 31.83
CA ALA A 103 -8.37 -2.48 32.73
C ALA A 103 -7.84 -3.82 33.27
N LEU A 104 -7.33 -4.69 32.40
CA LEU A 104 -6.80 -6.00 32.78
C LEU A 104 -5.52 -5.90 33.65
N VAL A 105 -4.60 -4.98 33.30
CA VAL A 105 -3.39 -4.72 34.10
C VAL A 105 -3.76 -4.25 35.52
N GLY A 106 -4.74 -3.35 35.64
CA GLY A 106 -5.25 -2.90 36.94
C GLY A 106 -5.84 -4.01 37.78
N LEU A 107 -6.33 -5.09 37.18
CA LEU A 107 -6.90 -6.23 37.90
C LEU A 107 -5.83 -7.20 38.46
N LEU A 108 -4.56 -7.09 38.08
CA LEU A 108 -3.45 -7.96 38.56
C LEU A 108 -3.19 -7.82 40.06
N SER A 109 -3.71 -6.79 40.70
CA SER A 109 -3.62 -6.56 42.17
C SER A 109 -4.95 -6.72 42.88
N THR A 110 -5.91 -7.43 42.31
CA THR A 110 -7.27 -7.63 42.80
C THR A 110 -7.60 -9.13 42.91
N PRO A 111 -8.74 -9.53 43.55
CA PRO A 111 -9.17 -10.92 43.54
C PRO A 111 -9.36 -11.53 42.11
N MET A 112 -9.49 -10.70 41.06
CA MET A 112 -9.61 -11.14 39.68
C MET A 112 -8.25 -11.39 38.97
N ALA A 113 -7.15 -11.31 39.73
CA ALA A 113 -5.79 -11.34 39.16
C ALA A 113 -5.50 -12.61 38.32
N GLU A 114 -5.92 -13.80 38.75
CA GLU A 114 -5.71 -15.04 37.96
C GLU A 114 -6.46 -15.00 36.61
N HIS A 115 -7.69 -14.48 36.60
CA HIS A 115 -8.45 -14.31 35.36
C HIS A 115 -7.81 -13.25 34.45
N ALA A 116 -7.27 -12.18 35.03
CA ALA A 116 -6.56 -11.15 34.30
C ALA A 116 -5.25 -11.69 33.68
N VAL A 117 -4.49 -12.52 34.39
CA VAL A 117 -3.30 -13.22 33.84
C VAL A 117 -3.70 -14.07 32.64
N ASN A 118 -4.76 -14.86 32.74
CA ASN A 118 -5.23 -15.72 31.66
C ASN A 118 -5.63 -14.90 30.41
N ALA A 119 -6.34 -13.77 30.62
CA ALA A 119 -6.73 -12.86 29.55
C ALA A 119 -5.52 -12.20 28.87
N LEU A 120 -4.60 -11.64 29.65
CA LEU A 120 -3.40 -10.95 29.16
C LEU A 120 -2.37 -11.91 28.55
N SER A 121 -2.33 -13.18 28.96
CA SER A 121 -1.38 -14.16 28.43
C SER A 121 -1.51 -14.39 26.91
N SER A 122 -2.69 -14.14 26.35
CA SER A 122 -2.98 -14.23 24.91
C SER A 122 -2.96 -12.88 24.18
N THR A 123 -2.85 -11.76 24.93
CA THR A 123 -2.82 -10.40 24.36
C THR A 123 -1.39 -10.02 24.00
N ILE A 124 -1.15 -9.78 22.70
CA ILE A 124 0.19 -9.41 22.19
C ILE A 124 0.38 -7.90 22.01
N LEU A 125 -0.72 -7.14 21.86
CA LEU A 125 -0.69 -5.68 21.66
C LEU A 125 -0.58 -4.96 23.01
N MET A 126 0.51 -5.18 23.73
CA MET A 126 0.78 -4.60 25.03
C MET A 126 1.42 -3.21 24.96
N PHE A 127 2.31 -3.00 23.99
CA PHE A 127 3.05 -1.73 23.81
C PHE A 127 3.55 -1.16 25.16
N ASP A 128 3.20 0.08 25.48
CA ASP A 128 3.64 0.74 26.72
C ASP A 128 3.17 0.03 28.01
N ALA A 129 2.02 -0.63 27.97
CA ALA A 129 1.49 -1.38 29.13
C ALA A 129 2.38 -2.58 29.52
N PHE A 130 3.30 -3.03 28.67
CA PHE A 130 4.35 -3.98 29.05
C PHE A 130 5.18 -3.44 30.20
N HIS A 131 5.55 -2.16 30.20
CA HIS A 131 6.31 -1.51 31.27
C HIS A 131 5.53 -1.45 32.58
N ASP A 132 4.22 -1.26 32.55
CA ASP A 132 3.38 -1.27 33.74
C ASP A 132 3.41 -2.66 34.42
N VAL A 133 3.37 -3.74 33.61
CA VAL A 133 3.49 -5.12 34.14
C VAL A 133 4.89 -5.37 34.69
N ASP A 134 5.95 -4.89 34.05
CA ASP A 134 7.34 -5.01 34.52
C ASP A 134 7.53 -4.29 35.87
N VAL A 135 6.96 -3.09 36.01
CA VAL A 135 6.97 -2.32 37.26
C VAL A 135 6.25 -3.10 38.38
N LEU A 136 5.05 -3.65 38.12
CA LEU A 136 4.32 -4.48 39.10
C LEU A 136 5.12 -5.72 39.47
N MET A 137 5.75 -6.39 38.52
CA MET A 137 6.61 -7.56 38.82
C MET A 137 7.78 -7.19 39.71
N LYS A 138 8.49 -6.10 39.41
CA LYS A 138 9.61 -5.60 40.21
C LYS A 138 9.19 -5.16 41.59
N ALA A 139 7.94 -4.71 41.77
CA ALA A 139 7.32 -4.41 43.04
C ALA A 139 6.87 -5.66 43.82
N GLY A 140 7.08 -6.88 43.30
CA GLY A 140 6.79 -8.14 43.98
C GLY A 140 5.42 -8.73 43.70
N ASN A 141 4.67 -8.20 42.70
CA ASN A 141 3.37 -8.77 42.31
C ASN A 141 3.57 -10.14 41.68
N ILE A 142 3.05 -11.20 42.29
CA ILE A 142 3.21 -12.59 41.86
C ILE A 142 2.47 -12.87 40.52
N HIS A 143 1.31 -12.21 40.29
CA HIS A 143 0.53 -12.38 39.09
C HIS A 143 1.19 -11.70 37.88
N ALA A 144 1.75 -10.51 38.08
CA ALA A 144 2.56 -9.85 37.06
C ALA A 144 3.79 -10.69 36.67
N LYS A 145 4.44 -11.32 37.64
CA LYS A 145 5.55 -12.25 37.38
C LYS A 145 5.10 -13.49 36.62
N LYS A 146 3.96 -14.07 36.95
CA LYS A 146 3.36 -15.21 36.25
C LYS A 146 3.01 -14.84 34.80
N LEU A 147 2.46 -13.67 34.59
CA LEU A 147 2.16 -13.14 33.25
C LEU A 147 3.44 -12.96 32.43
N MET A 148 4.48 -12.34 33.01
CA MET A 148 5.77 -12.15 32.35
C MET A 148 6.41 -13.49 31.95
N GLN A 149 6.27 -14.53 32.78
CA GLN A 149 6.74 -15.89 32.47
C GLN A 149 5.93 -16.50 31.31
N SER A 150 4.61 -16.30 31.26
CA SER A 150 3.76 -16.77 30.17
C SER A 150 4.18 -16.15 28.82
N TRP A 151 4.45 -14.85 28.77
CA TRP A 151 4.97 -14.19 27.58
C TRP A 151 6.38 -14.66 27.20
N ALA A 152 7.28 -14.83 28.20
CA ALA A 152 8.63 -15.35 27.98
C ALA A 152 8.63 -16.77 27.41
N ASN A 153 7.63 -17.59 27.74
CA ASN A 153 7.43 -18.94 27.21
C ASN A 153 6.67 -18.96 25.88
N ALA A 154 6.34 -17.81 25.32
CA ALA A 154 5.54 -17.65 24.10
C ALA A 154 4.21 -18.42 24.13
N GLU A 155 3.51 -18.46 25.27
CA GLU A 155 2.25 -19.19 25.39
C GLU A 155 1.16 -18.63 24.46
N TRP A 156 1.18 -17.34 24.15
CA TRP A 156 0.30 -16.69 23.16
C TRP A 156 0.39 -17.34 21.77
N PHE A 157 1.53 -17.97 21.48
CA PHE A 157 1.83 -18.64 20.20
C PHE A 157 1.66 -20.17 20.31
N THR A 158 2.27 -20.79 21.35
CA THR A 158 2.28 -22.25 21.48
C THR A 158 0.91 -22.86 21.74
N ARG A 159 -0.02 -22.09 22.32
CA ARG A 159 -1.43 -22.52 22.51
C ARG A 159 -2.24 -22.56 21.23
N LYS A 160 -1.77 -21.89 20.15
CA LYS A 160 -2.45 -21.94 18.84
C LYS A 160 -2.07 -23.22 18.10
N PRO A 161 -2.99 -23.80 17.33
CA PRO A 161 -2.69 -25.00 16.54
C PRO A 161 -1.60 -24.71 15.49
N ALA A 162 -0.69 -25.63 15.31
CA ALA A 162 0.27 -25.59 14.19
C ALA A 162 -0.43 -25.90 12.86
N ILE A 163 0.24 -25.58 11.74
CA ILE A 163 -0.21 -26.03 10.42
C ILE A 163 -0.25 -27.56 10.41
N PRO A 164 -1.32 -28.19 9.91
CA PRO A 164 -1.38 -29.66 9.78
C PRO A 164 -0.36 -30.20 8.78
N ASP A 165 0.11 -31.44 8.99
CA ASP A 165 1.00 -32.13 8.03
C ASP A 165 0.33 -32.36 6.67
N GLU A 166 -1.01 -32.45 6.65
CA GLU A 166 -1.81 -32.60 5.44
C GLU A 166 -3.00 -31.65 5.47
N ILE A 167 -3.20 -30.92 4.35
CA ILE A 167 -4.36 -30.05 4.15
C ILE A 167 -5.11 -30.52 2.91
N LYS A 168 -6.29 -31.11 3.11
CA LYS A 168 -7.16 -31.56 2.01
C LYS A 168 -8.11 -30.44 1.60
N MET A 169 -8.14 -30.10 0.28
CA MET A 169 -8.85 -28.93 -0.24
C MET A 169 -9.47 -29.21 -1.61
N VAL A 170 -10.44 -28.37 -1.99
CA VAL A 170 -11.00 -28.33 -3.35
C VAL A 170 -10.40 -27.13 -4.09
N VAL A 171 -9.96 -27.35 -5.31
CA VAL A 171 -9.39 -26.32 -6.18
C VAL A 171 -10.49 -25.42 -6.75
N PHE A 172 -10.31 -24.12 -6.59
CA PHE A 172 -10.97 -23.08 -7.39
C PHE A 172 -9.90 -22.37 -8.19
N LYS A 173 -9.84 -22.65 -9.50
CA LYS A 173 -8.80 -22.12 -10.39
C LYS A 173 -9.31 -20.98 -11.26
N VAL A 174 -8.52 -19.93 -11.37
CA VAL A 174 -8.69 -18.84 -12.34
C VAL A 174 -7.51 -18.87 -13.31
N ASP A 175 -7.79 -19.16 -14.57
CA ASP A 175 -6.76 -19.30 -15.59
C ASP A 175 -6.16 -17.95 -16.00
N GLY A 176 -4.88 -17.99 -16.37
CA GLY A 176 -4.11 -16.86 -16.83
C GLY A 176 -3.71 -15.90 -15.70
N GLU A 177 -3.46 -14.63 -16.05
CA GLU A 177 -3.14 -13.60 -15.07
C GLU A 177 -4.39 -13.06 -14.38
N THR A 178 -4.35 -13.04 -13.07
CA THR A 178 -5.36 -12.38 -12.21
C THR A 178 -4.72 -11.22 -11.50
N ASN A 179 -5.09 -10.02 -11.88
CA ASN A 179 -4.58 -8.80 -11.26
C ASN A 179 -5.46 -8.34 -10.09
N THR A 180 -5.00 -7.36 -9.35
CA THR A 180 -5.75 -6.85 -8.19
C THR A 180 -7.02 -6.06 -8.57
N ASP A 181 -7.18 -5.62 -9.83
CA ASP A 181 -8.46 -5.07 -10.32
C ASP A 181 -9.50 -6.18 -10.57
N ASP A 182 -9.07 -7.40 -10.92
CA ASP A 182 -9.97 -8.57 -11.02
C ASP A 182 -10.48 -9.00 -9.63
N LEU A 183 -9.62 -8.94 -8.60
CA LEU A 183 -9.94 -9.37 -7.23
C LEU A 183 -10.62 -8.28 -6.40
N SER A 184 -10.39 -7.01 -6.72
CA SER A 184 -10.89 -5.84 -6.02
C SER A 184 -11.00 -4.66 -6.99
N PRO A 185 -12.07 -4.62 -7.81
CA PRO A 185 -12.23 -3.62 -8.86
C PRO A 185 -12.13 -2.18 -8.35
N ALA A 186 -11.42 -1.34 -9.09
CA ALA A 186 -11.24 0.07 -8.73
C ALA A 186 -12.57 0.83 -8.67
N GLN A 187 -13.53 0.47 -9.54
CA GLN A 187 -14.87 1.06 -9.57
C GLN A 187 -15.67 0.80 -8.29
N GLU A 188 -15.35 -0.28 -7.57
CA GLU A 188 -16.00 -0.68 -6.31
C GLU A 188 -15.16 -0.30 -5.07
N ALA A 189 -14.18 0.60 -5.21
CA ALA A 189 -13.32 1.02 -4.10
C ALA A 189 -14.10 1.56 -2.88
N TRP A 190 -15.25 2.14 -3.11
CA TRP A 190 -16.16 2.66 -2.08
C TRP A 190 -16.65 1.59 -1.10
N SER A 191 -16.75 0.34 -1.52
CA SER A 191 -17.25 -0.76 -0.69
C SER A 191 -16.17 -1.50 0.11
N ARG A 192 -14.88 -1.19 -0.08
CA ARG A 192 -13.75 -1.89 0.54
C ARG A 192 -13.79 -1.99 2.07
N PRO A 193 -14.26 -0.97 2.83
CA PRO A 193 -14.41 -1.10 4.28
C PRO A 193 -15.45 -2.15 4.71
N ASP A 194 -16.43 -2.44 3.86
CA ASP A 194 -17.41 -3.52 4.06
C ASP A 194 -16.93 -4.76 3.29
N ILE A 195 -16.03 -5.53 3.90
CA ILE A 195 -15.38 -6.69 3.28
C ILE A 195 -16.38 -7.65 2.61
N PRO A 196 -17.47 -8.09 3.28
CA PRO A 196 -18.45 -8.98 2.66
C PRO A 196 -19.11 -8.40 1.41
N LEU A 197 -19.42 -7.11 1.43
CA LEU A 197 -20.00 -6.42 0.27
C LEU A 197 -18.99 -6.32 -0.87
N HIS A 198 -17.77 -5.91 -0.56
CA HIS A 198 -16.73 -5.75 -1.56
C HIS A 198 -16.35 -7.08 -2.23
N ALA A 199 -16.32 -8.18 -1.46
CA ALA A 199 -16.01 -9.50 -1.98
C ALA A 199 -16.96 -9.97 -3.09
N LYS A 200 -18.19 -9.44 -3.14
CA LYS A 200 -19.15 -9.73 -4.24
C LYS A 200 -18.72 -9.17 -5.60
N ALA A 201 -17.81 -8.22 -5.62
CA ALA A 201 -17.25 -7.67 -6.86
C ALA A 201 -16.06 -8.46 -7.40
N MET A 202 -15.57 -9.46 -6.64
CA MET A 202 -14.43 -10.29 -7.04
C MET A 202 -14.72 -11.06 -8.32
N LEU A 203 -13.83 -10.97 -9.30
CA LEU A 203 -13.85 -11.68 -10.59
C LEU A 203 -15.04 -11.37 -11.52
N VAL A 204 -15.87 -10.39 -11.22
CA VAL A 204 -17.09 -10.08 -12.00
C VAL A 204 -16.79 -9.88 -13.49
N ASN A 205 -15.67 -9.24 -13.82
CA ASN A 205 -15.26 -9.01 -15.22
C ASN A 205 -14.43 -10.17 -15.79
N LYS A 206 -13.63 -10.84 -14.96
CA LYS A 206 -12.69 -11.88 -15.37
C LYS A 206 -13.35 -13.25 -15.52
N MET A 207 -14.23 -13.59 -14.57
CA MET A 207 -14.91 -14.88 -14.48
C MET A 207 -16.32 -14.65 -13.91
N PRO A 208 -17.30 -14.20 -14.73
CA PRO A 208 -18.64 -13.79 -14.25
C PRO A 208 -19.38 -14.84 -13.42
N ASP A 209 -19.17 -16.13 -13.70
CA ASP A 209 -19.76 -17.24 -12.92
C ASP A 209 -18.84 -17.73 -11.78
N GLY A 210 -17.72 -17.05 -11.51
CA GLY A 210 -16.73 -17.48 -10.53
C GLY A 210 -17.30 -17.64 -9.12
N LEU A 211 -18.12 -16.69 -8.66
CA LEU A 211 -18.75 -16.77 -7.34
C LEU A 211 -19.78 -17.89 -7.24
N LYS A 212 -20.54 -18.17 -8.30
CA LYS A 212 -21.47 -19.32 -8.36
C LYS A 212 -20.69 -20.65 -8.32
N THR A 213 -19.55 -20.71 -9.01
CA THR A 213 -18.65 -21.87 -8.97
C THR A 213 -18.14 -22.10 -7.55
N ILE A 214 -17.69 -21.05 -6.84
CA ILE A 214 -17.29 -21.14 -5.43
C ILE A 214 -18.40 -21.71 -4.56
N GLU A 215 -19.63 -21.22 -4.68
CA GLU A 215 -20.77 -21.71 -3.89
C GLU A 215 -21.09 -23.19 -4.20
N SER A 216 -20.96 -23.60 -5.46
CA SER A 216 -21.12 -25.02 -5.84
C SER A 216 -20.02 -25.91 -5.23
N LEU A 217 -18.77 -25.43 -5.24
CA LEU A 217 -17.63 -26.19 -4.71
C LEU A 217 -17.70 -26.35 -3.19
N LYS A 218 -18.23 -25.37 -2.46
CA LYS A 218 -18.44 -25.45 -1.00
C LYS A 218 -19.36 -26.63 -0.60
N GLN A 219 -20.26 -27.06 -1.49
CA GLN A 219 -21.13 -28.21 -1.24
C GLN A 219 -20.37 -29.53 -1.09
N LYS A 220 -19.09 -29.59 -1.51
CA LYS A 220 -18.21 -30.74 -1.27
C LYS A 220 -17.78 -30.90 0.20
N GLY A 221 -18.05 -29.92 1.06
CA GLY A 221 -17.73 -29.97 2.49
C GLY A 221 -16.25 -29.90 2.83
N LEU A 222 -15.39 -29.52 1.88
CA LEU A 222 -13.96 -29.29 2.06
C LEU A 222 -13.62 -27.80 1.91
N PRO A 223 -12.57 -27.30 2.56
CA PRO A 223 -12.09 -25.94 2.34
C PRO A 223 -11.63 -25.74 0.89
N LEU A 224 -11.72 -24.51 0.41
CA LEU A 224 -11.30 -24.15 -0.95
C LEU A 224 -9.86 -23.64 -0.95
N ALA A 225 -9.08 -24.05 -1.97
CA ALA A 225 -7.83 -23.42 -2.35
C ALA A 225 -8.08 -22.47 -3.53
N TYR A 226 -7.64 -21.21 -3.43
CA TYR A 226 -7.57 -20.30 -4.58
C TYR A 226 -6.34 -20.65 -5.42
N VAL A 227 -6.51 -20.93 -6.70
CA VAL A 227 -5.43 -21.34 -7.60
C VAL A 227 -5.41 -20.43 -8.83
N GLY A 228 -4.23 -20.01 -9.27
CA GLY A 228 -4.08 -19.19 -10.48
C GLY A 228 -2.68 -19.30 -11.09
N ASP A 229 -2.58 -19.06 -12.42
CA ASP A 229 -1.29 -19.14 -13.10
C ASP A 229 -0.38 -17.98 -12.69
N VAL A 230 -0.91 -16.74 -12.68
CA VAL A 230 -0.24 -15.53 -12.15
C VAL A 230 -1.26 -14.78 -11.30
N VAL A 231 -0.94 -14.54 -10.03
CA VAL A 231 -1.90 -14.01 -9.05
C VAL A 231 -1.43 -12.68 -8.46
N GLY A 232 -2.33 -11.70 -8.42
CA GLY A 232 -2.18 -10.50 -7.60
C GLY A 232 -1.30 -9.41 -8.18
N THR A 233 -1.07 -9.38 -9.50
CA THR A 233 -0.33 -8.30 -10.15
C THR A 233 -1.05 -6.94 -10.02
N GLY A 234 -0.31 -5.85 -10.18
CA GLY A 234 -0.85 -4.49 -10.14
C GLY A 234 -0.76 -3.82 -8.78
N SER A 235 -1.86 -3.32 -8.24
CA SER A 235 -1.88 -2.45 -7.06
C SER A 235 -1.74 -3.20 -5.73
N SER A 236 -1.16 -2.53 -4.71
CA SER A 236 -1.04 -3.04 -3.33
C SER A 236 -2.37 -2.96 -2.58
N ARG A 237 -3.34 -3.81 -2.92
CA ARG A 237 -4.69 -3.77 -2.33
C ARG A 237 -4.90 -4.91 -1.33
N LYS A 238 -4.94 -4.59 -0.02
CA LYS A 238 -5.40 -5.56 0.97
C LYS A 238 -6.83 -6.01 0.71
N SER A 239 -7.67 -5.15 0.11
CA SER A 239 -9.02 -5.54 -0.31
C SER A 239 -9.05 -6.71 -1.29
N ALA A 240 -8.01 -6.91 -2.10
CA ALA A 240 -7.92 -8.07 -2.98
C ALA A 240 -7.76 -9.37 -2.18
N ILE A 241 -6.86 -9.39 -1.19
CA ILE A 241 -6.73 -10.57 -0.32
C ILE A 241 -7.95 -10.76 0.60
N ASN A 242 -8.55 -9.67 1.11
CA ASN A 242 -9.77 -9.75 1.90
C ASN A 242 -10.92 -10.37 1.09
N SER A 243 -11.06 -10.04 -0.20
CA SER A 243 -12.06 -10.64 -1.09
C SER A 243 -11.81 -12.13 -1.27
N VAL A 244 -10.57 -12.54 -1.51
CA VAL A 244 -10.20 -13.96 -1.62
C VAL A 244 -10.48 -14.68 -0.31
N GLN A 245 -10.00 -14.14 0.82
CA GLN A 245 -10.19 -14.74 2.15
C GLN A 245 -11.65 -14.81 2.59
N TRP A 246 -12.51 -13.90 2.10
CA TRP A 246 -13.95 -14.01 2.37
C TRP A 246 -14.54 -15.34 1.88
N PHE A 247 -13.99 -15.91 0.83
CA PHE A 247 -14.48 -17.18 0.27
C PHE A 247 -13.68 -18.40 0.73
N ILE A 248 -12.36 -18.26 0.98
CA ILE A 248 -11.49 -19.40 1.31
C ILE A 248 -10.99 -19.42 2.76
N GLY A 249 -11.12 -18.31 3.49
CA GLY A 249 -10.63 -18.18 4.87
C GLY A 249 -11.69 -18.55 5.91
N ASN A 250 -11.28 -18.43 7.18
CA ASN A 250 -12.09 -18.69 8.36
C ASN A 250 -12.45 -17.40 9.09
N ASP A 251 -13.61 -17.39 9.74
CA ASP A 251 -14.01 -16.27 10.60
C ASP A 251 -13.01 -16.10 11.75
N ILE A 252 -12.69 -14.86 12.10
CA ILE A 252 -11.86 -14.55 13.25
C ILE A 252 -12.77 -14.42 14.47
N PRO A 253 -12.58 -15.23 15.53
CA PRO A 253 -13.43 -15.17 16.72
C PRO A 253 -13.50 -13.75 17.29
N ASN A 254 -14.68 -13.29 17.62
CA ASN A 254 -14.98 -11.97 18.18
C ASN A 254 -14.64 -10.75 17.30
N ILE A 255 -14.31 -10.97 16.03
CA ILE A 255 -14.08 -9.91 15.06
C ILE A 255 -15.10 -10.02 13.94
N PRO A 256 -16.07 -9.10 13.86
CA PRO A 256 -17.12 -9.19 12.85
C PRO A 256 -16.63 -8.91 11.44
N ASN A 257 -17.18 -9.64 10.47
CA ASN A 257 -17.06 -9.38 9.03
C ASN A 257 -15.63 -9.40 8.47
N LYS A 258 -14.70 -10.09 9.12
CA LYS A 258 -13.32 -10.27 8.67
C LYS A 258 -12.93 -11.74 8.78
N ARG A 259 -12.13 -12.21 7.82
CA ARG A 259 -11.62 -13.58 7.78
C ARG A 259 -10.11 -13.61 7.69
N THR A 260 -9.52 -14.71 8.12
CA THR A 260 -8.08 -14.97 8.07
C THR A 260 -7.82 -16.38 7.53
N GLY A 261 -6.57 -16.68 7.19
CA GLY A 261 -6.19 -18.00 6.70
C GLY A 261 -6.55 -18.21 5.24
N GLY A 262 -6.72 -19.47 4.87
CA GLY A 262 -6.92 -19.90 3.48
C GLY A 262 -5.60 -20.18 2.77
N VAL A 263 -5.66 -20.97 1.70
CA VAL A 263 -4.50 -21.37 0.87
C VAL A 263 -4.61 -20.77 -0.51
N ILE A 264 -3.52 -20.18 -0.98
CA ILE A 264 -3.39 -19.58 -2.32
C ILE A 264 -2.25 -20.28 -3.03
N LEU A 265 -2.53 -20.99 -4.13
CA LEU A 265 -1.51 -21.61 -4.98
C LEU A 265 -1.36 -20.79 -6.26
N GLY A 266 -0.14 -20.36 -6.56
CA GLY A 266 0.14 -19.60 -7.77
C GLY A 266 1.32 -20.17 -8.55
N GLY A 267 1.21 -20.23 -9.88
CA GLY A 267 2.38 -20.43 -10.73
C GLY A 267 3.40 -19.29 -10.49
N LYS A 268 2.88 -18.10 -10.38
CA LYS A 268 3.55 -16.91 -9.82
C LYS A 268 2.59 -16.12 -8.95
N ILE A 269 3.07 -15.57 -7.85
CA ILE A 269 2.32 -14.65 -6.99
C ILE A 269 3.10 -13.34 -6.93
N ALA A 270 2.42 -12.23 -7.27
CA ALA A 270 3.07 -10.92 -7.23
C ALA A 270 3.53 -10.58 -5.80
N PRO A 271 4.73 -10.01 -5.61
CA PRO A 271 5.35 -9.89 -4.28
C PRO A 271 4.51 -9.12 -3.27
N ILE A 272 3.92 -8.00 -3.68
CA ILE A 272 3.07 -7.19 -2.78
C ILE A 272 1.81 -7.96 -2.37
N PHE A 273 1.21 -8.73 -3.28
CA PHE A 273 0.06 -9.58 -2.96
C PHE A 273 0.46 -10.76 -2.06
N PHE A 274 1.62 -11.38 -2.33
CA PHE A 274 2.18 -12.43 -1.50
C PHE A 274 2.37 -11.96 -0.06
N ASN A 275 3.09 -10.85 0.13
CA ASN A 275 3.32 -10.26 1.46
C ASN A 275 2.02 -9.88 2.16
N THR A 276 1.05 -9.34 1.42
CA THR A 276 -0.27 -9.00 1.99
C THR A 276 -1.06 -10.25 2.42
N ALA A 277 -0.87 -11.37 1.72
CA ALA A 277 -1.46 -12.65 2.11
C ALA A 277 -0.83 -13.20 3.39
N GLU A 278 0.51 -13.15 3.52
CA GLU A 278 1.24 -13.48 4.76
C GLU A 278 0.76 -12.62 5.94
N ASP A 279 0.69 -11.30 5.75
CA ASP A 279 0.23 -10.36 6.79
C ASP A 279 -1.19 -10.68 7.27
N SER A 280 -2.01 -11.26 6.40
CA SER A 280 -3.41 -11.62 6.67
C SER A 280 -3.60 -13.08 7.14
N GLY A 281 -2.49 -13.78 7.37
CA GLY A 281 -2.49 -15.17 7.86
C GLY A 281 -2.85 -16.24 6.84
N ALA A 282 -2.93 -15.90 5.55
CA ALA A 282 -3.07 -16.88 4.48
C ALA A 282 -1.75 -17.67 4.29
N LEU A 283 -1.87 -18.80 3.61
CA LEU A 283 -0.73 -19.63 3.18
C LEU A 283 -0.54 -19.50 1.66
N PRO A 284 0.23 -18.51 1.18
CA PRO A 284 0.57 -18.39 -0.23
C PRO A 284 1.71 -19.36 -0.58
N ILE A 285 1.54 -20.14 -1.65
CA ILE A 285 2.52 -21.10 -2.13
C ILE A 285 2.72 -20.91 -3.63
N GLN A 286 3.96 -20.69 -4.05
CA GLN A 286 4.32 -20.68 -5.46
C GLN A 286 4.70 -22.10 -5.89
N CYS A 287 3.99 -22.64 -6.87
CA CYS A 287 4.22 -23.98 -7.43
C CYS A 287 3.64 -24.09 -8.83
N ASP A 288 4.02 -25.13 -9.58
CA ASP A 288 3.37 -25.41 -10.87
C ASP A 288 1.90 -25.80 -10.65
N VAL A 289 0.99 -25.01 -11.19
CA VAL A 289 -0.46 -25.19 -11.10
C VAL A 289 -1.10 -25.70 -12.41
N SER A 290 -0.29 -26.04 -13.41
CA SER A 290 -0.75 -26.41 -14.76
C SER A 290 -1.62 -27.67 -14.79
N LYS A 291 -1.42 -28.57 -13.82
CA LYS A 291 -2.16 -29.82 -13.69
C LYS A 291 -3.35 -29.75 -12.72
N MET A 292 -3.69 -28.56 -12.21
CA MET A 292 -4.78 -28.36 -11.27
C MET A 292 -5.97 -27.72 -12.01
N HIS A 293 -7.18 -28.26 -11.78
CA HIS A 293 -8.42 -27.80 -12.42
C HIS A 293 -9.47 -27.51 -11.37
N THR A 294 -10.38 -26.61 -11.68
CA THR A 294 -11.51 -26.29 -10.81
C THR A 294 -12.32 -27.55 -10.50
N GLY A 295 -12.52 -27.83 -9.23
CA GLY A 295 -13.24 -28.99 -8.73
C GLY A 295 -12.36 -30.18 -8.35
N ASP A 296 -11.07 -30.17 -8.69
CA ASP A 296 -10.13 -31.21 -8.24
C ASP A 296 -10.03 -31.20 -6.71
N VAL A 297 -9.88 -32.37 -6.12
CA VAL A 297 -9.53 -32.53 -4.71
C VAL A 297 -8.01 -32.73 -4.62
N ILE A 298 -7.36 -31.89 -3.85
CA ILE A 298 -5.90 -31.96 -3.63
C ILE A 298 -5.56 -32.12 -2.16
N THR A 299 -4.42 -32.73 -1.89
CA THR A 299 -3.82 -32.78 -0.56
C THR A 299 -2.48 -32.08 -0.60
N ILE A 300 -2.34 -31.01 0.20
CA ILE A 300 -1.10 -30.27 0.35
C ILE A 300 -0.35 -30.80 1.57
N ARG A 301 0.92 -31.12 1.40
CA ARG A 301 1.85 -31.50 2.46
C ARG A 301 2.89 -30.39 2.65
N PRO A 302 2.63 -29.42 3.51
CA PRO A 302 3.43 -28.19 3.59
C PRO A 302 4.90 -28.48 3.91
N PHE A 303 5.18 -29.40 4.83
CA PHE A 303 6.54 -29.71 5.27
C PHE A 303 7.30 -30.65 4.33
N GLU A 304 6.60 -31.40 3.46
CA GLU A 304 7.22 -32.20 2.39
C GLU A 304 7.37 -31.38 1.08
N GLY A 305 6.74 -30.23 0.97
CA GLY A 305 6.72 -29.41 -0.23
C GLY A 305 6.02 -30.08 -1.42
N LYS A 306 4.90 -30.77 -1.18
CA LYS A 306 4.18 -31.55 -2.20
C LYS A 306 2.70 -31.21 -2.26
N VAL A 307 2.16 -31.21 -3.47
CA VAL A 307 0.72 -31.23 -3.73
C VAL A 307 0.37 -32.53 -4.41
N LEU A 308 -0.58 -33.26 -3.87
CA LEU A 308 -1.05 -34.56 -4.37
C LEU A 308 -2.47 -34.45 -4.92
N ASN A 309 -2.80 -35.24 -5.95
CA ASN A 309 -4.18 -35.40 -6.39
C ASN A 309 -4.94 -36.41 -5.49
N GLU A 310 -6.20 -36.65 -5.79
CA GLU A 310 -7.03 -37.58 -5.01
C GLU A 310 -6.54 -39.06 -5.08
N ALA A 311 -5.80 -39.42 -6.13
CA ALA A 311 -5.17 -40.73 -6.26
C ALA A 311 -3.85 -40.86 -5.47
N GLY A 312 -3.37 -39.76 -4.84
CA GLY A 312 -2.11 -39.72 -4.12
C GLY A 312 -0.87 -39.49 -5.01
N GLU A 313 -1.06 -39.13 -6.27
CA GLU A 313 0.05 -38.80 -7.18
C GLU A 313 0.48 -37.37 -7.02
N ILE A 314 1.79 -37.10 -7.11
CA ILE A 314 2.35 -35.76 -7.01
C ILE A 314 2.00 -34.95 -8.27
N VAL A 315 1.22 -33.88 -8.11
CA VAL A 315 0.88 -32.94 -9.20
C VAL A 315 1.79 -31.72 -9.21
N SER A 316 2.38 -31.37 -8.06
CA SER A 316 3.33 -30.25 -7.96
C SER A 316 4.27 -30.42 -6.77
N ASN A 317 5.46 -29.81 -6.86
CA ASN A 317 6.40 -29.66 -5.75
C ASN A 317 6.61 -28.16 -5.49
N PHE A 318 6.94 -27.81 -4.24
CA PHE A 318 7.21 -26.44 -3.83
C PHE A 318 8.17 -26.40 -2.63
N GLU A 319 8.69 -25.22 -2.33
CA GLU A 319 9.38 -24.91 -1.07
C GLU A 319 8.59 -23.80 -0.37
N LEU A 320 8.41 -23.92 0.94
CA LEU A 320 7.86 -22.83 1.73
C LEU A 320 8.90 -21.71 1.85
N ASN A 321 8.57 -20.57 1.31
CA ASN A 321 9.39 -19.37 1.37
C ASN A 321 8.53 -18.15 1.74
N PRO A 322 8.85 -17.42 2.82
CA PRO A 322 9.98 -17.66 3.75
C PRO A 322 9.83 -18.95 4.58
N VAL A 323 10.93 -19.44 5.12
CA VAL A 323 10.94 -20.63 6.00
C VAL A 323 10.12 -20.42 7.28
N THR A 324 9.87 -19.17 7.66
CA THR A 324 9.05 -18.75 8.81
C THR A 324 7.54 -18.86 8.56
N MET A 325 7.11 -19.13 7.33
CA MET A 325 5.69 -19.22 6.94
C MET A 325 4.82 -20.08 7.87
N PRO A 326 5.28 -21.26 8.37
CA PRO A 326 4.48 -22.03 9.33
C PRO A 326 4.19 -21.28 10.62
N ASP A 327 5.13 -20.50 11.12
CA ASP A 327 4.95 -19.68 12.32
C ASP A 327 4.03 -18.49 12.05
N GLU A 328 4.11 -17.89 10.87
CA GLU A 328 3.25 -16.78 10.46
C GLU A 328 1.79 -17.21 10.41
N VAL A 329 1.51 -18.32 9.75
CA VAL A 329 0.15 -18.88 9.70
C VAL A 329 -0.34 -19.24 11.09
N ARG A 330 0.50 -19.87 11.92
CA ARG A 330 0.17 -20.22 13.31
C ARG A 330 -0.14 -18.98 14.16
N ALA A 331 0.63 -17.91 13.99
CA ALA A 331 0.42 -16.66 14.70
C ALA A 331 -0.88 -15.94 14.29
N GLY A 332 -1.38 -16.19 13.09
CA GLY A 332 -2.51 -15.54 12.46
C GLY A 332 -2.09 -14.44 11.48
N GLY A 333 -0.82 -14.46 11.06
CA GLY A 333 -0.19 -13.58 10.10
C GLY A 333 1.21 -13.15 10.53
N ARG A 334 1.97 -12.62 9.58
CA ARG A 334 3.32 -12.10 9.82
C ARG A 334 3.34 -10.97 10.85
N ILE A 335 2.40 -10.02 10.78
CA ILE A 335 2.29 -8.90 11.72
C ILE A 335 2.11 -9.37 13.17
N PRO A 336 1.12 -10.22 13.50
CA PRO A 336 1.00 -10.80 14.85
C PRO A 336 2.25 -11.57 15.30
N LEU A 337 2.92 -12.27 14.40
CA LEU A 337 4.16 -12.98 14.73
C LEU A 337 5.27 -12.01 15.16
N ILE A 338 5.49 -10.93 14.41
CA ILE A 338 6.51 -9.91 14.72
C ILE A 338 6.24 -9.27 16.09
N ILE A 339 5.01 -8.81 16.33
CA ILE A 339 4.61 -8.18 17.59
C ILE A 339 4.81 -9.16 18.77
N GLY A 340 4.31 -10.37 18.62
CA GLY A 340 4.40 -11.38 19.67
C GLY A 340 5.84 -11.84 19.95
N ARG A 341 6.69 -11.99 18.92
CA ARG A 341 8.13 -12.25 19.09
C ARG A 341 8.82 -11.14 19.87
N GLY A 342 8.49 -9.87 19.54
CA GLY A 342 8.98 -8.71 20.30
C GLY A 342 8.56 -8.75 21.77
N LEU A 343 7.30 -9.04 22.05
CA LEU A 343 6.78 -9.19 23.42
C LEU A 343 7.52 -10.31 24.17
N THR A 344 7.69 -11.47 23.54
CA THR A 344 8.44 -12.61 24.12
C THR A 344 9.89 -12.25 24.43
N SER A 345 10.58 -11.59 23.49
CA SER A 345 11.96 -11.14 23.67
C SER A 345 12.07 -10.15 24.84
N ASN A 346 11.17 -9.17 24.94
CA ASN A 346 11.15 -8.20 26.04
C ASN A 346 10.90 -8.89 27.39
N ALA A 347 9.95 -9.83 27.44
CA ALA A 347 9.66 -10.58 28.65
C ALA A 347 10.85 -11.42 29.11
N ARG A 348 11.57 -12.06 28.18
CA ARG A 348 12.79 -12.82 28.50
C ARG A 348 13.90 -11.92 29.01
N LYS A 349 14.10 -10.75 28.42
CA LYS A 349 15.05 -9.74 28.91
C LYS A 349 14.70 -9.28 30.31
N ALA A 350 13.44 -8.98 30.60
CA ALA A 350 12.98 -8.55 31.92
C ALA A 350 13.20 -9.63 33.01
N LEU A 351 13.16 -10.90 32.63
CA LEU A 351 13.40 -12.05 33.49
C LEU A 351 14.88 -12.52 33.51
N GLY A 352 15.77 -11.89 32.73
CA GLY A 352 17.17 -12.31 32.63
C GLY A 352 17.37 -13.66 31.90
N LEU A 353 16.45 -14.04 31.03
CA LEU A 353 16.50 -15.31 30.29
C LEU A 353 17.16 -15.14 28.92
N ALA A 354 17.85 -16.18 28.44
CA ALA A 354 18.37 -16.23 27.06
C ALA A 354 17.25 -16.21 26.02
N GLU A 355 17.57 -15.96 24.74
CA GLU A 355 16.62 -16.08 23.65
C GLU A 355 15.97 -17.46 23.58
N THR A 356 14.82 -17.55 22.94
CA THR A 356 14.05 -18.79 22.82
C THR A 356 14.20 -19.41 21.43
N ASP A 357 14.14 -20.74 21.36
CA ASP A 357 14.11 -21.53 20.12
C ASP A 357 12.67 -21.96 19.73
N VAL A 358 11.65 -21.37 20.34
CA VAL A 358 10.24 -21.68 20.04
C VAL A 358 9.87 -21.29 18.60
N PHE A 359 10.50 -20.24 18.08
CA PHE A 359 10.19 -19.72 16.74
C PHE A 359 11.19 -20.22 15.70
N ILE A 360 10.70 -20.50 14.49
CA ILE A 360 11.53 -20.82 13.35
C ILE A 360 12.44 -19.62 13.04
N LYS A 361 13.73 -19.86 12.95
CA LYS A 361 14.71 -18.82 12.61
C LYS A 361 14.72 -18.62 11.09
N ALA A 362 14.74 -17.37 10.66
CA ALA A 362 14.92 -17.03 9.25
C ALA A 362 16.26 -17.60 8.73
N THR A 363 16.30 -17.91 7.45
CA THR A 363 17.55 -18.36 6.80
C THR A 363 18.59 -17.25 6.90
N PRO A 364 19.82 -17.55 7.39
CA PRO A 364 20.88 -16.55 7.40
C PRO A 364 21.20 -16.09 5.98
N ALA A 365 21.49 -14.80 5.85
CA ALA A 365 21.94 -14.24 4.58
C ALA A 365 23.17 -14.98 4.06
N VAL A 366 23.25 -15.12 2.74
CA VAL A 366 24.45 -15.65 2.08
C VAL A 366 25.61 -14.67 2.33
N ALA A 367 26.70 -15.17 2.89
CA ALA A 367 27.89 -14.37 3.11
C ALA A 367 28.49 -13.94 1.75
N SER A 368 28.75 -12.65 1.58
CA SER A 368 29.42 -12.08 0.41
C SER A 368 30.54 -11.14 0.86
N THR A 369 31.66 -11.17 0.18
CA THR A 369 32.79 -10.24 0.35
C THR A 369 32.65 -9.00 -0.54
N LYS A 370 31.62 -8.97 -1.40
CA LYS A 370 31.35 -7.85 -2.30
C LYS A 370 30.77 -6.66 -1.56
N GLY A 371 30.90 -5.49 -2.16
CA GLY A 371 30.29 -4.27 -1.68
C GLY A 371 28.77 -4.32 -1.69
N TYR A 372 28.16 -3.24 -1.23
CA TYR A 372 26.72 -3.10 -1.11
C TYR A 372 26.14 -2.19 -2.20
N THR A 373 24.96 -2.51 -2.67
CA THR A 373 24.19 -1.62 -3.57
C THR A 373 23.67 -0.41 -2.80
N LEU A 374 23.21 0.62 -3.51
CA LEU A 374 22.63 1.81 -2.91
C LEU A 374 21.43 1.47 -2.02
N ALA A 375 20.50 0.65 -2.52
CA ALA A 375 19.32 0.23 -1.78
C ALA A 375 19.69 -0.58 -0.51
N GLN A 376 20.69 -1.47 -0.60
CA GLN A 376 21.15 -2.23 0.57
C GLN A 376 21.68 -1.30 1.66
N LYS A 377 22.42 -0.24 1.30
CA LYS A 377 22.95 0.74 2.25
C LYS A 377 21.84 1.62 2.86
N MET A 378 20.84 2.03 2.06
CA MET A 378 19.67 2.77 2.57
C MET A 378 18.93 1.96 3.63
N VAL A 379 18.66 0.69 3.35
CA VAL A 379 18.01 -0.22 4.31
C VAL A 379 18.90 -0.48 5.51
N GLY A 380 20.21 -0.66 5.32
CA GLY A 380 21.18 -0.83 6.41
C GLY A 380 21.20 0.37 7.36
N ARG A 381 21.24 1.59 6.83
CA ARG A 381 21.15 2.83 7.62
C ARG A 381 19.82 2.90 8.40
N ALA A 382 18.71 2.56 7.76
CA ALA A 382 17.40 2.54 8.40
C ALA A 382 17.26 1.46 9.49
N CYS A 383 18.05 0.39 9.42
CA CYS A 383 18.17 -0.63 10.45
C CYS A 383 19.16 -0.25 11.57
N GLY A 384 19.82 0.91 11.50
CA GLY A 384 20.81 1.35 12.47
C GLY A 384 22.14 0.61 12.39
N LEU A 385 22.48 0.01 11.23
CA LEU A 385 23.77 -0.61 11.01
C LEU A 385 24.88 0.44 10.90
N PRO A 386 26.16 0.08 11.11
CA PRO A 386 27.29 1.00 10.94
C PRO A 386 27.26 1.66 9.57
N GLU A 387 27.77 2.89 9.48
CA GLU A 387 27.82 3.65 8.24
C GLU A 387 28.48 2.85 7.10
N GLY A 388 27.89 2.90 5.90
CA GLY A 388 28.35 2.16 4.73
C GLY A 388 28.00 0.67 4.71
N THR A 389 27.42 0.14 5.79
CA THR A 389 26.97 -1.27 5.85
C THR A 389 25.56 -1.41 5.30
N GLY A 390 25.36 -2.35 4.40
CA GLY A 390 24.06 -2.69 3.83
C GLY A 390 23.45 -3.97 4.39
N VAL A 391 22.19 -4.21 4.09
CA VAL A 391 21.50 -5.48 4.35
C VAL A 391 21.59 -6.36 3.11
N ARG A 392 22.04 -7.62 3.25
CA ARG A 392 22.16 -8.56 2.12
C ARG A 392 20.77 -9.09 1.69
N PRO A 393 20.58 -9.42 0.38
CA PRO A 393 19.36 -10.05 -0.09
C PRO A 393 19.02 -11.32 0.67
N GLY A 394 17.72 -11.56 0.90
CA GLY A 394 17.24 -12.70 1.66
C GLY A 394 17.36 -12.56 3.18
N THR A 395 17.89 -11.44 3.69
CA THR A 395 17.95 -11.17 5.13
C THR A 395 16.65 -10.50 5.58
N TYR A 396 16.01 -11.07 6.61
CA TYR A 396 14.94 -10.38 7.32
C TYR A 396 15.46 -9.15 8.08
N CYS A 397 14.78 -8.03 7.95
CA CYS A 397 15.12 -6.80 8.65
C CYS A 397 13.89 -5.91 8.90
N GLU A 398 14.02 -4.98 9.84
CA GLU A 398 12.98 -4.05 10.25
C GLU A 398 13.51 -2.60 10.16
N PRO A 399 13.70 -2.05 8.93
CA PRO A 399 14.18 -0.69 8.79
C PRO A 399 13.17 0.33 9.33
N LYS A 400 13.67 1.42 9.90
CA LYS A 400 12.85 2.56 10.33
C LYS A 400 12.12 3.15 9.12
N ALA A 401 10.77 3.18 9.19
CA ALA A 401 9.93 3.83 8.20
C ALA A 401 9.71 5.30 8.59
N THR A 402 10.37 6.22 7.90
CA THR A 402 10.28 7.67 8.20
C THR A 402 9.09 8.35 7.55
N THR A 403 8.52 7.75 6.51
CA THR A 403 7.44 8.34 5.72
C THR A 403 6.44 7.26 5.33
N VAL A 404 5.16 7.49 5.66
CA VAL A 404 4.06 6.56 5.39
C VAL A 404 2.94 7.28 4.65
N GLY A 405 2.53 6.73 3.51
CA GLY A 405 1.43 7.25 2.68
C GLY A 405 0.15 6.44 2.84
N SER A 406 -0.97 7.11 3.11
CA SER A 406 -2.32 6.54 3.08
C SER A 406 -3.19 7.36 2.12
N GLN A 407 -3.91 6.69 1.23
CA GLN A 407 -4.80 7.36 0.27
C GLN A 407 -6.26 6.90 0.47
N ASP A 408 -7.20 7.68 0.00
CA ASP A 408 -8.63 7.54 0.27
C ASP A 408 -9.23 6.17 -0.05
N THR A 409 -8.85 5.54 -1.16
CA THR A 409 -9.39 4.23 -1.55
C THR A 409 -8.89 3.05 -0.69
N THR A 410 -7.89 3.28 0.16
CA THR A 410 -7.39 2.33 1.15
C THR A 410 -7.44 2.90 2.58
N GLY A 411 -7.68 4.21 2.74
CA GLY A 411 -7.63 4.92 4.02
C GLY A 411 -8.64 4.41 5.05
N GLY A 412 -9.85 4.06 4.62
CA GLY A 412 -10.83 3.43 5.50
C GLY A 412 -10.34 2.10 6.07
N MET A 413 -9.70 1.27 5.24
CA MET A 413 -9.11 0.01 5.69
C MET A 413 -7.87 0.23 6.57
N THR A 414 -7.00 1.18 6.20
CA THR A 414 -5.83 1.54 7.03
C THR A 414 -6.27 2.03 8.40
N ARG A 415 -7.33 2.85 8.49
CA ARG A 415 -7.96 3.27 9.75
C ARG A 415 -8.39 2.07 10.58
N ASP A 416 -9.09 1.12 9.97
CA ASP A 416 -9.62 -0.05 10.68
C ASP A 416 -8.49 -0.98 11.14
N GLU A 417 -7.44 -1.18 10.35
CA GLU A 417 -6.22 -1.89 10.75
C GLU A 417 -5.49 -1.17 11.89
N LEU A 418 -5.39 0.16 11.87
CA LEU A 418 -4.82 0.95 12.97
C LEU A 418 -5.61 0.79 14.27
N LYS A 419 -6.94 0.72 14.19
CA LYS A 419 -7.79 0.43 15.36
C LYS A 419 -7.53 -0.97 15.91
N GLU A 420 -7.42 -1.97 15.05
CA GLU A 420 -7.12 -3.36 15.44
C GLU A 420 -5.70 -3.51 16.00
N LEU A 421 -4.74 -2.71 15.55
CA LEU A 421 -3.39 -2.61 16.11
C LEU A 421 -3.31 -1.78 17.40
N ALA A 422 -4.43 -1.35 17.95
CA ALA A 422 -4.50 -0.52 19.16
C ALA A 422 -3.70 0.81 19.06
N CYS A 423 -3.58 1.38 17.85
CA CYS A 423 -2.78 2.58 17.60
C CYS A 423 -3.50 3.83 18.08
N LEU A 424 -2.94 4.50 19.09
CA LEU A 424 -3.41 5.79 19.62
C LEU A 424 -2.50 6.97 19.19
N GLY A 425 -1.33 6.70 18.64
CA GLY A 425 -0.39 7.69 18.14
C GLY A 425 0.57 7.08 17.11
N PHE A 426 1.03 7.86 16.15
CA PHE A 426 1.98 7.39 15.13
C PHE A 426 3.42 7.45 15.64
N SER A 427 4.19 6.38 15.38
CA SER A 427 5.62 6.30 15.65
C SER A 427 6.47 6.65 14.42
N SER A 428 5.92 6.54 13.21
CA SER A 428 6.58 7.07 12.00
C SER A 428 6.68 8.59 12.04
N ASP A 429 7.78 9.13 11.53
CA ASP A 429 8.06 10.57 11.58
C ASP A 429 7.05 11.40 10.78
N LEU A 430 6.51 10.87 9.68
CA LEU A 430 5.47 11.48 8.85
C LEU A 430 4.49 10.42 8.36
N VAL A 431 3.23 10.54 8.75
CA VAL A 431 2.12 9.78 8.17
C VAL A 431 1.18 10.76 7.45
N MET A 432 0.94 10.54 6.16
CA MET A 432 0.10 11.42 5.34
C MET A 432 -1.11 10.69 4.78
N GLN A 433 -2.29 11.32 4.90
CA GLN A 433 -3.54 10.89 4.26
C GLN A 433 -3.88 11.83 3.10
N SER A 434 -4.39 11.27 2.00
CA SER A 434 -4.88 12.07 0.87
C SER A 434 -6.23 11.60 0.35
N PHE A 435 -6.83 12.40 -0.55
CA PHE A 435 -8.13 12.16 -1.18
C PHE A 435 -8.04 12.25 -2.71
N CYS A 436 -6.92 11.87 -3.29
CA CYS A 436 -6.63 12.04 -4.71
C CYS A 436 -7.49 11.19 -5.65
N HIS A 437 -8.09 10.10 -5.18
CA HIS A 437 -8.92 9.21 -6.00
C HIS A 437 -10.40 9.54 -5.94
N THR A 438 -10.85 10.25 -4.90
CA THR A 438 -12.27 10.52 -4.66
C THR A 438 -12.62 12.01 -4.69
N ALA A 439 -11.66 12.90 -5.00
CA ALA A 439 -11.90 14.35 -5.05
C ALA A 439 -12.86 14.75 -6.17
N ALA A 440 -12.70 14.14 -7.36
CA ALA A 440 -13.61 14.37 -8.49
C ALA A 440 -14.81 13.39 -8.41
N TYR A 441 -16.02 13.88 -8.48
CA TYR A 441 -17.26 13.08 -8.48
C TYR A 441 -17.41 12.12 -7.29
N PRO A 442 -17.28 12.59 -6.02
CA PRO A 442 -17.36 11.73 -4.85
C PRO A 442 -18.74 11.11 -4.67
N LYS A 443 -18.78 9.85 -4.26
CA LYS A 443 -19.98 9.17 -3.78
C LYS A 443 -20.26 9.57 -2.31
N PRO A 444 -21.49 9.37 -1.77
CA PRO A 444 -21.78 9.70 -0.37
C PRO A 444 -20.83 9.05 0.65
N VAL A 445 -20.38 7.83 0.38
CA VAL A 445 -19.39 7.13 1.24
C VAL A 445 -18.02 7.79 1.18
N ASP A 446 -17.62 8.31 0.02
CA ASP A 446 -16.35 9.03 -0.15
C ASP A 446 -16.39 10.34 0.66
N ILE A 447 -17.50 11.09 0.57
CA ILE A 447 -17.70 12.32 1.34
C ILE A 447 -17.60 12.04 2.85
N LYS A 448 -18.22 10.96 3.32
CA LYS A 448 -18.10 10.53 4.72
C LYS A 448 -16.65 10.30 5.13
N LEU A 449 -15.89 9.56 4.33
CA LEU A 449 -14.47 9.30 4.60
C LEU A 449 -13.61 10.57 4.53
N GLN A 450 -13.93 11.50 3.62
CA GLN A 450 -13.26 12.80 3.52
C GLN A 450 -13.45 13.67 4.77
N HIS A 451 -14.52 13.46 5.54
CA HIS A 451 -14.74 14.13 6.82
C HIS A 451 -14.11 13.38 8.01
N GLU A 452 -14.22 12.05 8.04
CA GLU A 452 -13.78 11.24 9.19
C GLU A 452 -12.26 11.01 9.25
N LEU A 453 -11.62 10.78 8.10
CA LEU A 453 -10.19 10.44 8.07
C LEU A 453 -9.27 11.57 8.54
N PRO A 454 -9.50 12.86 8.20
CA PRO A 454 -8.62 13.94 8.67
C PRO A 454 -8.53 14.04 10.19
N GLU A 455 -9.64 13.95 10.89
CA GLU A 455 -9.67 13.97 12.35
C GLU A 455 -8.98 12.73 12.94
N PHE A 456 -9.27 11.55 12.39
CA PHE A 456 -8.64 10.30 12.82
C PHE A 456 -7.11 10.35 12.68
N MET A 457 -6.61 10.88 11.56
CA MET A 457 -5.16 10.96 11.30
C MET A 457 -4.49 12.04 12.15
N SER A 458 -5.08 13.24 12.23
CA SER A 458 -4.49 14.36 12.98
C SER A 458 -4.47 14.09 14.50
N SER A 459 -5.49 13.40 15.04
CA SER A 459 -5.51 13.00 16.46
C SER A 459 -4.37 12.05 16.84
N ARG A 460 -3.73 11.42 15.87
CA ARG A 460 -2.57 10.52 16.02
C ARG A 460 -1.24 11.13 15.58
N GLY A 461 -1.23 12.42 15.23
CA GLY A 461 -0.04 13.14 14.77
C GLY A 461 0.23 13.01 13.26
N GLY A 462 -0.77 12.60 12.49
CA GLY A 462 -0.69 12.54 11.03
C GLY A 462 -1.06 13.85 10.35
N VAL A 463 -0.67 13.97 9.08
CA VAL A 463 -1.01 15.09 8.20
C VAL A 463 -2.05 14.65 7.19
N SER A 464 -3.16 15.38 7.08
CA SER A 464 -4.18 15.10 6.08
C SER A 464 -4.22 16.19 5.02
N LEU A 465 -4.11 15.79 3.75
CA LEU A 465 -4.43 16.64 2.61
C LEU A 465 -5.95 16.83 2.51
N ARG A 466 -6.36 17.79 1.73
CA ARG A 466 -7.77 18.11 1.47
C ARG A 466 -8.21 17.52 0.12
N PRO A 467 -9.50 17.20 -0.07
CA PRO A 467 -10.01 16.88 -1.40
C PRO A 467 -9.67 17.99 -2.41
N GLY A 468 -9.06 17.61 -3.55
CA GLY A 468 -8.59 18.55 -4.55
C GLY A 468 -7.16 19.08 -4.37
N ASP A 469 -6.46 18.74 -3.30
CA ASP A 469 -5.03 19.05 -3.17
C ASP A 469 -4.18 18.32 -4.19
N GLY A 470 -4.62 17.16 -4.65
CA GLY A 470 -3.99 16.40 -5.72
C GLY A 470 -3.45 15.04 -5.30
N VAL A 471 -2.58 14.49 -6.14
CA VAL A 471 -2.03 13.14 -6.02
C VAL A 471 -1.07 13.05 -4.83
N ILE A 472 -1.29 12.07 -3.95
CA ILE A 472 -0.48 11.87 -2.75
C ILE A 472 1.02 11.75 -3.07
N HIS A 473 1.37 11.06 -4.16
CA HIS A 473 2.76 10.81 -4.51
C HIS A 473 3.53 12.10 -4.81
N SER A 474 2.86 13.05 -5.47
CA SER A 474 3.42 14.38 -5.74
C SER A 474 3.63 15.22 -4.47
N TRP A 475 2.86 14.98 -3.40
CA TRP A 475 3.03 15.62 -2.11
C TRP A 475 4.07 14.89 -1.25
N LEU A 476 3.98 13.57 -1.12
CA LEU A 476 4.92 12.78 -0.31
C LEU A 476 6.36 12.94 -0.79
N ASN A 477 6.59 12.90 -2.11
CA ASN A 477 7.93 13.06 -2.66
C ASN A 477 8.56 14.40 -2.29
N ARG A 478 7.76 15.46 -2.10
CA ARG A 478 8.24 16.74 -1.60
C ARG A 478 8.61 16.75 -0.11
N MET A 479 8.27 15.69 0.62
CA MET A 479 8.49 15.59 2.07
C MET A 479 9.41 14.45 2.48
N ILE A 480 9.98 13.69 1.54
CA ILE A 480 10.93 12.63 1.86
C ILE A 480 12.28 13.20 2.28
N LEU A 481 12.95 12.46 3.15
CA LEU A 481 14.34 12.70 3.51
C LEU A 481 15.24 11.81 2.64
N PRO A 482 16.38 12.32 2.16
CA PRO A 482 17.34 11.52 1.39
C PRO A 482 17.79 10.27 2.14
N ASP A 483 18.02 9.20 1.40
CA ASP A 483 18.54 7.92 1.90
C ASP A 483 17.72 7.28 3.02
N THR A 484 16.40 7.54 3.07
CA THR A 484 15.50 6.98 4.09
C THR A 484 14.53 5.96 3.49
N VAL A 485 13.95 5.13 4.36
CA VAL A 485 12.97 4.11 4.00
C VAL A 485 11.56 4.58 4.35
N GLY A 486 10.59 4.20 3.51
CA GLY A 486 9.18 4.43 3.77
C GLY A 486 8.27 3.38 3.13
N THR A 487 6.97 3.60 3.25
CA THR A 487 5.93 2.74 2.69
C THR A 487 4.66 3.52 2.37
N GLY A 488 3.71 2.87 1.74
CA GLY A 488 2.37 3.40 1.53
C GLY A 488 1.41 2.40 0.92
N GLY A 489 0.13 2.71 1.02
CA GLY A 489 -0.97 1.85 0.59
C GLY A 489 -1.24 1.86 -0.92
N ASP A 490 -0.44 2.56 -1.70
CA ASP A 490 -0.49 2.55 -3.15
C ASP A 490 0.84 2.06 -3.73
N SER A 491 0.80 1.22 -4.77
CA SER A 491 1.98 0.70 -5.44
C SER A 491 2.89 1.78 -6.04
N HIS A 492 2.35 2.97 -6.31
CA HIS A 492 3.10 4.14 -6.79
C HIS A 492 3.69 4.99 -5.66
N THR A 493 3.60 4.56 -4.40
CA THR A 493 4.37 5.19 -3.31
C THR A 493 5.84 4.81 -3.49
N ARG A 494 6.57 5.60 -4.29
CA ARG A 494 7.97 5.38 -4.67
C ARG A 494 8.80 6.62 -4.35
N PHE A 495 9.96 6.42 -3.74
CA PHE A 495 10.83 7.50 -3.27
C PHE A 495 12.16 7.50 -4.02
N PRO A 496 12.37 8.38 -5.00
CA PRO A 496 13.56 8.35 -5.85
C PRO A 496 14.86 8.66 -5.11
N ILE A 497 14.82 9.56 -4.11
CA ILE A 497 15.99 9.96 -3.30
C ILE A 497 16.09 9.21 -1.96
N GLY A 498 15.22 8.27 -1.73
CA GLY A 498 15.18 7.27 -0.68
C GLY A 498 14.75 5.95 -1.28
N ILE A 499 14.09 5.12 -0.51
CA ILE A 499 13.44 3.92 -1.01
C ILE A 499 12.13 3.67 -0.25
N SER A 500 11.13 3.19 -0.95
CA SER A 500 9.89 2.75 -0.31
C SER A 500 9.49 1.36 -0.78
N PHE A 501 8.84 0.65 0.11
CA PHE A 501 8.28 -0.68 -0.13
C PHE A 501 6.76 -0.60 0.02
N PRO A 502 6.00 -0.35 -1.06
CA PRO A 502 4.55 -0.29 -0.99
C PRO A 502 3.96 -1.59 -0.46
N ALA A 503 2.90 -1.46 0.33
CA ALA A 503 2.33 -2.59 1.05
C ALA A 503 0.80 -2.51 1.14
N GLY A 504 0.16 -3.60 1.55
CA GLY A 504 -1.24 -3.61 1.92
C GLY A 504 -1.51 -2.76 3.17
N SER A 505 -2.77 -2.36 3.37
CA SER A 505 -3.17 -1.46 4.46
C SER A 505 -2.79 -1.96 5.86
N GLY A 506 -2.68 -3.28 6.08
CA GLY A 506 -2.22 -3.86 7.35
C GLY A 506 -0.78 -3.51 7.69
N LEU A 507 0.13 -3.71 6.72
CA LEU A 507 1.56 -3.39 6.93
C LEU A 507 1.80 -1.87 6.93
N VAL A 508 1.03 -1.11 6.14
CA VAL A 508 1.04 0.36 6.20
C VAL A 508 0.61 0.86 7.58
N ALA A 509 -0.44 0.29 8.16
CA ALA A 509 -0.89 0.59 9.52
C ALA A 509 0.16 0.20 10.56
N PHE A 510 0.80 -0.96 10.39
CA PHE A 510 1.90 -1.40 11.26
C PHE A 510 3.07 -0.41 11.22
N ALA A 511 3.51 0.00 10.02
CA ALA A 511 4.58 0.98 9.86
C ALA A 511 4.23 2.34 10.49
N ALA A 512 3.00 2.81 10.32
CA ALA A 512 2.54 4.05 10.95
C ALA A 512 2.56 3.95 12.49
N ALA A 513 2.05 2.81 13.03
CA ALA A 513 1.94 2.59 14.47
C ALA A 513 3.28 2.35 15.15
N THR A 514 4.20 1.61 14.53
CA THR A 514 5.46 1.16 15.14
C THR A 514 6.69 1.91 14.66
N GLY A 515 6.62 2.58 13.52
CA GLY A 515 7.76 3.21 12.88
C GLY A 515 8.71 2.23 12.16
N ALA A 516 8.31 0.96 11.99
CA ALA A 516 9.13 -0.07 11.35
C ALA A 516 8.46 -0.65 10.09
N MET A 517 9.26 -0.99 9.09
CA MET A 517 8.82 -1.65 7.85
C MET A 517 9.49 -3.01 7.72
N PRO A 518 8.91 -4.10 8.28
CA PRO A 518 9.49 -5.42 8.19
C PRO A 518 9.50 -5.93 6.76
N LEU A 519 10.64 -6.45 6.33
CA LEU A 519 10.82 -7.04 5.00
C LEU A 519 11.97 -8.05 4.96
N ASP A 520 11.91 -8.98 4.03
CA ASP A 520 13.06 -9.74 3.56
C ASP A 520 13.73 -8.93 2.46
N MET A 521 15.01 -8.57 2.65
CA MET A 521 15.71 -7.69 1.72
C MET A 521 15.73 -8.27 0.31
N PRO A 522 15.14 -7.60 -0.69
CA PRO A 522 15.14 -8.07 -2.07
C PRO A 522 16.51 -7.93 -2.74
N GLU A 523 16.73 -8.72 -3.79
CA GLU A 523 17.81 -8.45 -4.75
C GLU A 523 17.55 -7.14 -5.52
N SER A 524 18.60 -6.57 -6.11
CA SER A 524 18.50 -5.39 -6.98
C SER A 524 18.80 -5.73 -8.44
N VAL A 525 18.06 -5.07 -9.34
CA VAL A 525 18.40 -4.95 -10.76
C VAL A 525 18.88 -3.53 -11.00
N LEU A 526 20.04 -3.39 -11.64
CA LEU A 526 20.59 -2.10 -12.02
C LEU A 526 20.20 -1.75 -13.46
N VAL A 527 19.68 -0.54 -13.65
CA VAL A 527 19.51 0.08 -14.97
C VAL A 527 20.50 1.22 -15.09
N ARG A 528 21.40 1.13 -16.06
CA ARG A 528 22.44 2.11 -16.32
C ARG A 528 22.21 2.80 -17.65
N PHE A 529 21.94 4.10 -17.60
CA PHE A 529 21.87 4.94 -18.79
C PHE A 529 23.26 5.45 -19.18
N LYS A 530 23.52 5.50 -20.48
CA LYS A 530 24.75 6.07 -21.08
C LYS A 530 24.40 6.81 -22.38
N GLY A 531 25.32 7.63 -22.85
CA GLY A 531 25.13 8.42 -24.08
C GLY A 531 24.34 9.69 -23.82
N THR A 532 23.78 10.26 -24.87
CA THR A 532 23.09 11.55 -24.88
C THR A 532 21.68 11.41 -25.43
N MET A 533 20.72 12.03 -24.74
CA MET A 533 19.31 12.04 -25.16
C MET A 533 19.17 12.70 -26.55
N GLN A 534 18.44 12.03 -27.44
CA GLN A 534 18.27 12.46 -28.81
C GLN A 534 17.13 13.52 -28.93
N PRO A 535 17.16 14.36 -29.99
CA PRO A 535 16.09 15.32 -30.24
C PRO A 535 14.72 14.65 -30.38
N GLY A 536 13.69 15.25 -29.79
CA GLY A 536 12.32 14.72 -29.80
C GLY A 536 12.06 13.61 -28.76
N ILE A 537 13.09 13.10 -28.12
CA ILE A 537 12.97 12.13 -27.02
C ILE A 537 12.67 12.86 -25.71
N THR A 538 11.75 12.33 -24.94
CA THR A 538 11.27 12.89 -23.68
C THR A 538 11.63 11.99 -22.52
N LEU A 539 11.43 12.48 -21.28
CA LEU A 539 11.65 11.70 -20.08
C LEU A 539 10.80 10.40 -20.08
N ARG A 540 9.55 10.46 -20.55
CA ARG A 540 8.67 9.28 -20.62
C ARG A 540 9.21 8.21 -21.56
N ASP A 541 9.90 8.58 -22.62
CA ASP A 541 10.53 7.62 -23.53
C ASP A 541 11.68 6.88 -22.84
N LEU A 542 12.44 7.57 -21.99
CA LEU A 542 13.49 6.95 -21.17
C LEU A 542 12.90 5.98 -20.15
N VAL A 543 11.78 6.34 -19.53
CA VAL A 543 11.04 5.44 -18.63
C VAL A 543 10.58 4.18 -19.38
N ASN A 544 10.04 4.33 -20.59
CA ASN A 544 9.59 3.22 -21.42
C ASN A 544 10.77 2.42 -22.02
N ALA A 545 11.96 3.01 -22.13
CA ALA A 545 13.17 2.31 -22.58
C ALA A 545 13.61 1.18 -21.64
N ILE A 546 13.27 1.27 -20.34
CA ILE A 546 13.64 0.23 -19.37
C ILE A 546 12.97 -1.11 -19.71
N PRO A 547 11.62 -1.22 -19.78
CA PRO A 547 10.98 -2.46 -20.21
C PRO A 547 11.30 -2.81 -21.67
N TYR A 548 11.48 -1.83 -22.55
CA TYR A 548 11.87 -2.08 -23.94
C TYR A 548 13.23 -2.80 -24.03
N ALA A 549 14.24 -2.33 -23.32
CA ALA A 549 15.55 -2.99 -23.26
C ALA A 549 15.45 -4.42 -22.70
N ALA A 550 14.71 -4.61 -21.63
CA ALA A 550 14.49 -5.93 -21.03
C ALA A 550 13.77 -6.91 -21.99
N ILE A 551 12.86 -6.40 -22.84
CA ILE A 551 12.22 -7.19 -23.91
C ILE A 551 13.26 -7.59 -24.97
N GLN A 552 14.09 -6.66 -25.41
CA GLN A 552 15.14 -6.93 -26.40
C GLN A 552 16.16 -7.96 -25.90
N GLU A 553 16.47 -7.94 -24.61
CA GLU A 553 17.33 -8.95 -23.94
C GLU A 553 16.61 -10.29 -23.71
N GLY A 554 15.29 -10.36 -23.86
CA GLY A 554 14.50 -11.55 -23.55
C GLY A 554 14.34 -11.84 -22.05
N THR A 555 14.60 -10.86 -21.19
CA THR A 555 14.45 -10.93 -19.72
C THR A 555 13.07 -10.47 -19.23
N LEU A 556 12.32 -9.79 -20.10
CA LEU A 556 10.91 -9.45 -19.94
C LEU A 556 10.13 -9.96 -21.16
N THR A 557 9.01 -10.63 -20.94
CA THR A 557 8.13 -11.08 -22.03
C THR A 557 6.76 -10.43 -21.93
N VAL A 558 6.21 -10.05 -23.07
CA VAL A 558 4.82 -9.63 -23.22
C VAL A 558 3.94 -10.88 -23.37
N GLY A 559 2.87 -10.97 -22.61
CA GLY A 559 1.94 -12.12 -22.67
C GLY A 559 1.56 -12.66 -21.30
N LYS A 560 0.43 -13.38 -21.25
CA LYS A 560 -0.23 -13.76 -19.98
C LYS A 560 0.21 -15.11 -19.43
N GLN A 561 0.91 -15.95 -20.21
CA GLN A 561 1.37 -17.28 -19.80
C GLN A 561 2.91 -17.35 -19.85
N GLY A 562 3.51 -17.95 -18.80
CA GLY A 562 4.96 -18.15 -18.72
C GLY A 562 5.77 -16.85 -18.73
N LYS A 563 5.21 -15.73 -18.26
CA LYS A 563 5.83 -14.40 -18.29
C LYS A 563 7.16 -14.39 -17.55
N LYS A 564 8.24 -14.06 -18.28
CA LYS A 564 9.51 -13.67 -17.68
C LYS A 564 9.42 -12.20 -17.25
N ASN A 565 9.94 -11.88 -16.09
CA ASN A 565 10.03 -10.50 -15.63
C ASN A 565 11.21 -10.38 -14.66
N VAL A 566 12.31 -9.84 -15.15
CA VAL A 566 13.57 -9.66 -14.39
C VAL A 566 13.39 -8.74 -13.18
N PHE A 567 12.42 -7.83 -13.22
CA PHE A 567 12.16 -6.87 -12.16
C PHE A 567 11.29 -7.42 -11.02
N ASN A 568 10.56 -8.52 -11.29
CA ASN A 568 9.58 -9.04 -10.34
C ASN A 568 10.19 -9.40 -8.99
N GLY A 569 9.72 -8.78 -7.92
CA GLY A 569 10.21 -9.01 -6.56
C GLY A 569 11.57 -8.38 -6.24
N ARG A 570 12.17 -7.63 -7.16
CA ARG A 570 13.47 -7.00 -7.00
C ARG A 570 13.34 -5.49 -6.82
N ILE A 571 14.41 -4.88 -6.33
CA ILE A 571 14.55 -3.43 -6.28
C ILE A 571 15.13 -2.97 -7.62
N LEU A 572 14.55 -1.91 -8.18
CA LEU A 572 15.07 -1.25 -9.37
C LEU A 572 15.98 -0.11 -8.93
N GLU A 573 17.27 -0.20 -9.21
CA GLU A 573 18.24 0.87 -9.00
C GLU A 573 18.61 1.49 -10.33
N ILE A 574 18.55 2.83 -10.43
CA ILE A 574 18.75 3.56 -11.69
C ILE A 574 19.93 4.52 -11.54
N GLU A 575 20.85 4.49 -12.51
CA GLU A 575 22.01 5.38 -12.56
C GLU A 575 22.30 5.88 -13.99
N GLY A 576 23.22 6.82 -14.10
CA GLY A 576 23.68 7.39 -15.38
C GLY A 576 22.96 8.67 -15.79
N LEU A 577 22.04 9.18 -14.98
CA LEU A 577 21.30 10.42 -15.16
C LEU A 577 21.40 11.30 -13.89
N PRO A 578 22.62 11.64 -13.43
CA PRO A 578 22.82 12.20 -12.09
C PRO A 578 22.25 13.61 -11.90
N ASP A 579 22.03 14.36 -12.98
CA ASP A 579 21.57 15.76 -12.94
C ASP A 579 20.06 15.89 -13.14
N LEU A 580 19.30 14.77 -13.14
CA LEU A 580 17.84 14.83 -13.15
C LEU A 580 17.33 15.61 -11.94
N LYS A 581 16.32 16.43 -12.17
CA LYS A 581 15.54 16.99 -11.06
C LYS A 581 14.83 15.87 -10.29
N VAL A 582 14.58 16.05 -9.00
CA VAL A 582 13.95 15.01 -8.18
C VAL A 582 12.57 14.63 -8.72
N GLU A 583 11.80 15.59 -9.25
CA GLU A 583 10.52 15.33 -9.91
C GLU A 583 10.65 14.45 -11.16
N GLN A 584 11.76 14.56 -11.91
CA GLN A 584 12.04 13.68 -13.05
C GLN A 584 12.45 12.28 -12.56
N ALA A 585 13.28 12.21 -11.54
CA ALA A 585 13.66 10.93 -10.93
C ALA A 585 12.43 10.20 -10.35
N PHE A 586 11.44 10.94 -9.86
CA PHE A 586 10.18 10.37 -9.39
C PHE A 586 9.41 9.63 -10.50
N GLU A 587 9.39 10.13 -11.73
CA GLU A 587 8.71 9.44 -12.85
C GLU A 587 9.30 8.04 -13.10
N PHE A 588 10.64 7.90 -13.02
CA PHE A 588 11.29 6.60 -13.10
C PHE A 588 10.90 5.68 -11.92
N ALA A 589 10.98 6.23 -10.71
CA ALA A 589 10.66 5.46 -9.52
C ALA A 589 9.20 5.00 -9.53
N ASP A 590 8.28 5.87 -9.91
CA ASP A 590 6.85 5.61 -9.97
C ASP A 590 6.51 4.49 -10.97
N ALA A 591 7.09 4.54 -12.18
CA ALA A 591 6.88 3.54 -13.22
C ALA A 591 7.36 2.12 -12.83
N SER A 592 8.25 2.00 -11.85
CA SER A 592 8.73 0.70 -11.36
C SER A 592 7.59 -0.17 -10.80
N ALA A 593 6.49 0.45 -10.38
CA ALA A 593 5.28 -0.24 -9.93
C ALA A 593 4.70 -1.17 -11.00
N GLU A 594 4.78 -0.77 -12.27
CA GLU A 594 4.25 -1.56 -13.38
C GLU A 594 5.12 -2.76 -13.73
N ARG A 595 6.36 -2.75 -13.28
CA ARG A 595 7.33 -3.87 -13.45
C ARG A 595 7.20 -4.91 -12.33
N SER A 596 6.28 -4.76 -11.39
CA SER A 596 6.17 -5.58 -10.17
C SER A 596 7.46 -5.54 -9.33
N ALA A 597 8.19 -4.43 -9.39
CA ALA A 597 9.35 -4.21 -8.53
C ALA A 597 8.92 -3.95 -7.08
N ASN A 598 9.69 -4.46 -6.11
CA ASN A 598 9.42 -4.23 -4.68
C ASN A 598 9.74 -2.80 -4.24
N GLY A 599 10.73 -2.17 -4.84
CA GLY A 599 11.15 -0.81 -4.55
C GLY A 599 11.89 -0.21 -5.73
N CYS A 600 12.19 1.08 -5.65
CA CYS A 600 13.03 1.77 -6.63
C CYS A 600 13.77 2.92 -5.97
N THR A 601 15.00 3.16 -6.40
CA THR A 601 15.77 4.35 -6.05
C THR A 601 16.58 4.82 -7.26
N VAL A 602 16.91 6.12 -7.30
CA VAL A 602 17.63 6.75 -8.42
C VAL A 602 18.88 7.44 -7.88
N LEU A 603 20.02 7.12 -8.44
CA LEU A 603 21.29 7.73 -8.06
C LEU A 603 21.39 9.12 -8.67
N LEU A 604 21.35 10.16 -7.83
CA LEU A 604 21.45 11.57 -8.23
C LEU A 604 22.69 12.22 -7.62
N ASN A 605 23.09 13.34 -8.20
CA ASN A 605 23.98 14.31 -7.56
C ASN A 605 23.25 15.01 -6.40
N LYS A 606 23.99 15.61 -5.49
CA LYS A 606 23.42 16.27 -4.32
C LYS A 606 22.73 17.60 -4.65
N GLU A 607 23.17 18.30 -5.70
CA GLU A 607 22.68 19.63 -6.09
C GLU A 607 21.16 19.64 -6.39
N PRO A 608 20.60 18.74 -7.22
CA PRO A 608 19.16 18.64 -7.41
C PRO A 608 18.40 18.35 -6.11
N VAL A 609 18.97 17.56 -5.21
CA VAL A 609 18.35 17.23 -3.91
C VAL A 609 18.34 18.43 -2.98
N ILE A 610 19.43 19.21 -2.92
CA ILE A 610 19.52 20.44 -2.14
C ILE A 610 18.48 21.46 -2.62
N GLU A 611 18.41 21.71 -3.93
CA GLU A 611 17.39 22.59 -4.54
C GLU A 611 15.97 22.14 -4.11
N PHE A 612 15.69 20.87 -4.23
CA PHE A 612 14.39 20.29 -3.92
C PHE A 612 14.01 20.42 -2.44
N LEU A 613 14.92 20.13 -1.52
CA LEU A 613 14.67 20.26 -0.08
C LEU A 613 14.45 21.72 0.34
N ASN A 614 15.25 22.66 -0.18
CA ASN A 614 15.08 24.08 0.06
C ASN A 614 13.69 24.56 -0.35
N SER A 615 13.25 24.19 -1.54
CA SER A 615 11.92 24.48 -2.06
C SER A 615 10.82 23.93 -1.13
N ASN A 616 10.94 22.65 -0.72
CA ASN A 616 9.88 21.98 0.01
C ASN A 616 9.79 22.34 1.49
N ILE A 617 10.86 22.82 2.11
CA ILE A 617 10.82 23.45 3.43
C ILE A 617 9.83 24.62 3.41
N VAL A 618 9.86 25.46 2.37
CA VAL A 618 8.95 26.60 2.20
C VAL A 618 7.51 26.11 1.95
N LEU A 619 7.32 25.08 1.16
CA LEU A 619 6.01 24.45 0.97
C LEU A 619 5.42 23.98 2.30
N MET A 620 6.17 23.24 3.11
CA MET A 620 5.68 22.75 4.40
C MET A 620 5.36 23.87 5.38
N GLN A 621 6.15 24.95 5.38
CA GLN A 621 5.82 26.14 6.18
C GLN A 621 4.53 26.78 5.71
N ASN A 622 4.30 26.85 4.40
CA ASN A 622 3.05 27.35 3.84
C ASN A 622 1.85 26.43 4.22
N MET A 623 2.06 25.13 4.28
CA MET A 623 1.02 24.21 4.76
C MET A 623 0.65 24.48 6.22
N ILE A 624 1.63 24.72 7.09
CA ILE A 624 1.41 25.09 8.50
C ILE A 624 0.60 26.40 8.57
N ASP A 625 1.00 27.42 7.80
CA ASP A 625 0.35 28.72 7.75
C ASP A 625 -1.12 28.61 7.27
N ASN A 626 -1.41 27.63 6.43
CA ASN A 626 -2.75 27.36 5.89
C ASN A 626 -3.54 26.32 6.72
N GLY A 627 -3.08 25.99 7.92
CA GLY A 627 -3.81 25.15 8.88
C GLY A 627 -3.86 23.67 8.55
N TYR A 628 -2.88 23.14 7.83
CA TYR A 628 -2.70 21.67 7.74
C TYR A 628 -2.25 21.10 9.07
N GLN A 629 -2.90 20.07 9.53
CA GLN A 629 -2.57 19.35 10.76
C GLN A 629 -1.94 17.98 10.44
N ASP A 630 -0.98 17.46 11.17
CA ASP A 630 -0.45 18.01 12.42
C ASP A 630 0.73 18.97 12.12
N ALA A 631 0.62 20.19 12.59
CA ALA A 631 1.67 21.20 12.39
C ALA A 631 3.02 20.82 13.03
N ARG A 632 3.02 20.14 14.19
CA ARG A 632 4.24 19.66 14.87
C ARG A 632 5.00 18.65 14.02
N THR A 633 4.27 17.78 13.33
CA THR A 633 4.85 16.78 12.41
C THR A 633 5.51 17.47 11.22
N LEU A 634 4.89 18.48 10.63
CA LEU A 634 5.48 19.27 9.56
C LEU A 634 6.71 20.05 10.05
N GLN A 635 6.65 20.68 11.23
CA GLN A 635 7.79 21.38 11.84
C GLN A 635 8.98 20.45 12.07
N ARG A 636 8.75 19.25 12.59
CA ARG A 636 9.78 18.22 12.77
C ARG A 636 10.41 17.83 11.43
N ARG A 637 9.61 17.66 10.38
CA ARG A 637 10.10 17.33 9.04
C ARG A 637 10.94 18.47 8.45
N ILE A 638 10.52 19.72 8.60
CA ILE A 638 11.31 20.91 8.23
C ILE A 638 12.66 20.90 8.94
N ALA A 639 12.67 20.67 10.25
CA ALA A 639 13.91 20.63 11.03
C ALA A 639 14.87 19.51 10.57
N ASN A 640 14.33 18.34 10.24
CA ASN A 640 15.12 17.22 9.72
C ASN A 640 15.73 17.53 8.34
N MET A 641 14.99 18.19 7.45
CA MET A 641 15.53 18.62 6.15
C MET A 641 16.62 19.71 6.32
N GLN A 642 16.41 20.65 7.23
CA GLN A 642 17.42 21.68 7.53
C GLN A 642 18.70 21.05 8.11
N ALA A 643 18.57 20.06 9.00
CA ALA A 643 19.73 19.35 9.55
C ALA A 643 20.50 18.60 8.47
N TRP A 644 19.81 17.98 7.50
CA TRP A 644 20.48 17.35 6.37
C TRP A 644 21.19 18.37 5.47
N LEU A 645 20.59 19.54 5.26
CA LEU A 645 21.18 20.62 4.45
C LEU A 645 22.40 21.28 5.10
N GLU A 646 22.61 21.14 6.41
CA GLU A 646 23.84 21.59 7.08
C GLU A 646 25.07 20.77 6.64
N LYS A 647 24.88 19.50 6.30
CA LYS A 647 25.92 18.59 5.79
C LYS A 647 25.32 17.65 4.74
N PRO A 648 25.11 18.12 3.51
CA PRO A 648 24.43 17.34 2.48
C PRO A 648 25.36 16.23 1.94
N GLU A 649 25.05 15.01 2.29
CA GLU A 649 25.74 13.80 1.82
C GLU A 649 24.70 12.76 1.39
N LEU A 650 24.90 12.15 0.23
CA LEU A 650 24.10 11.04 -0.30
C LEU A 650 24.93 9.75 -0.25
N LEU A 651 24.24 8.66 0.07
CA LEU A 651 24.82 7.31 -0.05
C LEU A 651 25.20 7.02 -1.51
N GLN A 652 26.26 6.24 -1.66
CA GLN A 652 26.73 5.76 -2.95
C GLN A 652 26.82 4.24 -2.92
N PRO A 653 26.54 3.53 -4.03
CA PRO A 653 26.83 2.10 -4.13
C PRO A 653 28.35 1.87 -4.07
N ASP A 654 28.75 0.71 -3.59
CA ASP A 654 30.16 0.29 -3.69
C ASP A 654 30.50 -0.07 -5.14
N ALA A 655 31.74 0.15 -5.53
CA ALA A 655 32.19 -0.07 -6.92
C ALA A 655 32.07 -1.53 -7.38
N ASP A 656 32.12 -2.48 -6.44
CA ASP A 656 32.02 -3.91 -6.68
C ASP A 656 30.69 -4.50 -6.17
N ALA A 657 29.65 -3.67 -6.01
CA ALA A 657 28.33 -4.12 -5.62
C ALA A 657 27.77 -5.14 -6.62
N GLU A 658 27.10 -6.17 -6.11
CA GLU A 658 26.48 -7.22 -6.92
C GLU A 658 25.01 -6.93 -7.15
N TYR A 659 24.59 -7.07 -8.42
CA TYR A 659 23.20 -6.95 -8.87
C TYR A 659 22.73 -8.28 -9.46
N ALA A 660 21.47 -8.64 -9.26
CA ALA A 660 20.88 -9.83 -9.86
C ALA A 660 20.87 -9.77 -11.39
N HIS A 661 20.78 -8.56 -11.94
CA HIS A 661 20.89 -8.29 -13.37
C HIS A 661 21.29 -6.83 -13.60
N VAL A 662 21.95 -6.56 -14.72
CA VAL A 662 22.31 -5.20 -15.15
C VAL A 662 21.79 -4.99 -16.56
N ILE A 663 21.00 -3.93 -16.76
CA ILE A 663 20.48 -3.50 -18.05
C ILE A 663 21.19 -2.20 -18.41
N GLU A 664 21.90 -2.18 -19.54
CA GLU A 664 22.51 -0.96 -20.07
C GLU A 664 21.68 -0.38 -21.20
N ILE A 665 21.37 0.90 -21.13
CA ILE A 665 20.56 1.61 -22.12
C ILE A 665 21.39 2.73 -22.72
N ASP A 666 21.67 2.64 -24.03
CA ASP A 666 22.34 3.69 -24.77
C ASP A 666 21.31 4.69 -25.33
N LEU A 667 21.29 5.90 -24.78
CA LEU A 667 20.40 6.97 -25.21
C LEU A 667 20.59 7.40 -26.67
N ASN A 668 21.77 7.13 -27.23
CA ASN A 668 22.03 7.42 -28.66
C ASN A 668 21.22 6.51 -29.58
N GLU A 669 20.75 5.36 -29.10
CA GLU A 669 19.96 4.41 -29.90
C GLU A 669 18.44 4.64 -29.81
N ILE A 670 17.97 5.49 -28.90
CA ILE A 670 16.55 5.85 -28.75
C ILE A 670 16.29 7.06 -29.66
N LYS A 671 15.77 6.82 -30.86
CA LYS A 671 15.64 7.83 -31.93
C LYS A 671 14.20 8.28 -32.21
N GLU A 672 13.22 7.62 -31.60
CA GLU A 672 11.80 7.93 -31.69
C GLU A 672 11.07 7.62 -30.40
N PRO A 673 9.88 8.21 -30.16
CA PRO A 673 9.09 7.92 -28.99
C PRO A 673 8.77 6.44 -28.79
N LEU A 674 8.75 6.00 -27.54
CA LEU A 674 8.39 4.64 -27.14
C LEU A 674 7.01 4.64 -26.49
N VAL A 675 6.13 3.74 -26.93
CA VAL A 675 4.74 3.66 -26.45
C VAL A 675 4.42 2.27 -25.92
N ALA A 676 3.67 2.21 -24.81
CA ALA A 676 3.05 0.96 -24.39
C ALA A 676 1.76 0.75 -25.20
N CYS A 677 1.65 -0.41 -25.83
CA CYS A 677 0.49 -0.76 -26.64
C CYS A 677 -0.71 -1.22 -25.78
N PRO A 678 -1.93 -1.20 -26.30
CA PRO A 678 -3.11 -1.65 -25.59
C PRO A 678 -3.05 -3.16 -25.27
N ASN A 679 -3.35 -3.60 -24.11
CA ASN A 679 -3.66 -3.10 -22.79
C ASN A 679 -2.66 -3.76 -21.82
N ASP A 680 -1.39 -3.62 -22.13
CA ASP A 680 -0.27 -4.14 -21.32
C ASP A 680 0.80 -3.04 -21.18
N PRO A 681 1.13 -2.59 -19.95
CA PRO A 681 2.13 -1.54 -19.74
C PRO A 681 3.57 -1.99 -20.07
N ASP A 682 3.77 -3.29 -20.31
CA ASP A 682 5.04 -3.87 -20.72
C ASP A 682 5.16 -4.03 -22.26
N ASP A 683 4.06 -3.97 -23.02
CA ASP A 683 4.11 -4.09 -24.50
C ASP A 683 4.64 -2.81 -25.14
N ILE A 684 5.92 -2.52 -24.93
CA ILE A 684 6.57 -1.32 -25.45
C ILE A 684 7.02 -1.53 -26.90
N LYS A 685 6.65 -0.57 -27.74
CA LYS A 685 7.08 -0.51 -29.15
C LYS A 685 7.53 0.90 -29.54
N PRO A 686 8.41 1.04 -30.52
CA PRO A 686 8.64 2.31 -31.17
C PRO A 686 7.34 2.87 -31.79
N MET A 687 7.15 4.17 -31.75
CA MET A 687 5.97 4.85 -32.31
C MET A 687 5.71 4.48 -33.75
N SER A 688 6.77 4.27 -34.53
CA SER A 688 6.70 3.86 -35.96
C SER A 688 5.94 2.55 -36.18
N ALA A 689 5.86 1.67 -35.18
CA ALA A 689 5.12 0.41 -35.26
C ALA A 689 3.60 0.58 -35.20
N VAL A 690 3.09 1.73 -34.78
CA VAL A 690 1.67 2.02 -34.55
C VAL A 690 1.18 3.28 -35.29
N VAL A 691 1.92 3.74 -36.25
CA VAL A 691 1.58 4.90 -37.10
C VAL A 691 0.21 4.73 -37.75
N GLY A 692 -0.62 5.78 -37.66
CA GLY A 692 -1.95 5.81 -38.26
C GLY A 692 -3.07 5.21 -37.42
N ASP A 693 -2.75 4.56 -36.28
CA ASP A 693 -3.77 4.06 -35.37
C ASP A 693 -4.64 5.20 -34.89
N LYS A 694 -5.97 5.04 -35.03
CA LYS A 694 -6.95 6.06 -34.66
C LYS A 694 -6.92 6.30 -33.16
N ILE A 695 -7.01 7.55 -32.74
CA ILE A 695 -7.15 7.96 -31.34
C ILE A 695 -8.45 8.74 -31.21
N ASP A 696 -9.36 8.25 -30.35
CA ASP A 696 -10.65 8.85 -30.07
C ASP A 696 -10.59 9.84 -28.91
N GLU A 697 -9.86 9.48 -27.86
CA GLU A 697 -9.72 10.27 -26.64
C GLU A 697 -8.25 10.34 -26.19
N VAL A 698 -7.91 11.44 -25.54
CA VAL A 698 -6.56 11.65 -24.97
C VAL A 698 -6.69 12.08 -23.52
N PHE A 699 -5.87 11.49 -22.65
CA PHE A 699 -5.78 11.86 -21.23
C PHE A 699 -4.34 12.31 -20.89
N ILE A 700 -4.21 13.54 -20.42
CA ILE A 700 -2.97 14.09 -19.86
C ILE A 700 -3.18 14.32 -18.37
N GLY A 701 -2.57 13.48 -17.56
CA GLY A 701 -2.69 13.46 -16.11
C GLY A 701 -2.01 12.23 -15.54
N SER A 702 -1.88 12.14 -14.28
CA SER A 702 -1.36 11.08 -13.42
C SER A 702 -0.22 11.56 -12.51
N CYS A 703 0.19 10.70 -11.59
CA CYS A 703 1.36 10.94 -10.72
C CYS A 703 2.67 11.14 -11.51
N MET A 704 2.82 10.53 -12.68
CA MET A 704 3.99 10.66 -13.55
C MET A 704 3.97 11.90 -14.44
N THR A 705 2.96 12.77 -14.33
CA THR A 705 2.80 13.91 -15.21
C THR A 705 2.98 15.20 -14.41
N ASN A 706 4.19 15.73 -14.36
CA ASN A 706 4.50 16.99 -13.68
C ASN A 706 4.19 18.23 -14.54
N ILE A 707 4.36 19.43 -13.99
CA ILE A 707 4.01 20.70 -14.62
C ILE A 707 4.62 20.92 -16.00
N GLY A 708 5.86 20.47 -16.23
CA GLY A 708 6.56 20.62 -17.52
C GLY A 708 5.84 19.94 -18.68
N HIS A 709 5.24 18.77 -18.42
CA HIS A 709 4.49 18.03 -19.44
C HIS A 709 3.24 18.76 -19.89
N TYR A 710 2.55 19.47 -18.99
CA TYR A 710 1.38 20.29 -19.35
C TYR A 710 1.78 21.50 -20.18
N ARG A 711 2.89 22.16 -19.84
CA ARG A 711 3.45 23.27 -20.64
C ARG A 711 3.84 22.78 -22.03
N ALA A 712 4.50 21.63 -22.13
CA ALA A 712 4.88 21.02 -23.40
C ALA A 712 3.65 20.69 -24.27
N ALA A 713 2.64 20.04 -23.67
CA ALA A 713 1.38 19.73 -24.36
C ALA A 713 0.67 20.99 -24.84
N ALA A 714 0.61 22.04 -24.02
CA ALA A 714 0.03 23.32 -24.41
C ALA A 714 0.77 23.98 -25.57
N LYS A 715 2.12 23.94 -25.56
CA LYS A 715 2.93 24.44 -26.68
C LYS A 715 2.64 23.71 -27.99
N VAL A 716 2.44 22.41 -27.94
CA VAL A 716 2.04 21.61 -29.14
C VAL A 716 0.65 22.02 -29.63
N LEU A 717 -0.31 22.29 -28.71
CA LEU A 717 -1.69 22.64 -29.05
C LEU A 717 -1.90 24.14 -29.35
N GLU A 718 -0.91 25.00 -29.07
CA GLU A 718 -1.00 26.45 -29.30
C GLU A 718 -1.35 26.77 -30.76
N GLY A 719 -2.42 27.55 -30.95
CA GLY A 719 -2.89 27.95 -32.27
C GLY A 719 -3.68 26.89 -33.05
N THR A 720 -3.96 25.74 -32.48
CA THR A 720 -4.61 24.62 -33.20
C THR A 720 -6.14 24.81 -33.30
N GLY A 721 -6.79 25.52 -32.36
CA GLY A 721 -8.26 25.57 -32.25
C GLY A 721 -8.84 24.24 -31.76
N ASN A 722 -10.11 23.98 -32.13
CA ASN A 722 -10.77 22.72 -31.79
C ASN A 722 -10.05 21.52 -32.39
N ILE A 723 -9.80 20.51 -31.58
CA ILE A 723 -9.14 19.26 -31.98
C ILE A 723 -10.18 18.12 -32.20
N PRO A 724 -9.85 17.11 -33.00
CA PRO A 724 -10.78 16.03 -33.36
C PRO A 724 -11.03 15.02 -32.22
N THR A 725 -10.21 15.02 -31.18
CA THR A 725 -10.30 14.08 -30.07
C THR A 725 -10.94 14.71 -28.84
N ARG A 726 -11.51 13.90 -27.95
CA ARG A 726 -11.84 14.36 -26.60
C ARG A 726 -10.55 14.40 -25.76
N LEU A 727 -10.17 15.59 -25.33
CA LEU A 727 -8.98 15.80 -24.49
C LEU A 727 -9.37 16.01 -23.02
N TRP A 728 -8.75 15.26 -22.13
CA TRP A 728 -8.89 15.37 -20.69
C TRP A 728 -7.57 15.86 -20.08
N ILE A 729 -7.67 16.83 -19.18
CA ILE A 729 -6.53 17.41 -18.45
C ILE A 729 -6.82 17.30 -16.96
N ALA A 730 -5.95 16.60 -16.22
CA ALA A 730 -6.02 16.49 -14.75
C ALA A 730 -4.63 16.76 -14.15
N PRO A 731 -4.39 17.96 -13.58
CA PRO A 731 -3.07 18.28 -13.01
C PRO A 731 -2.78 17.43 -11.77
N PRO A 732 -1.49 17.18 -11.42
CA PRO A 732 -1.15 16.33 -10.30
C PRO A 732 -1.45 16.99 -8.95
N THR A 733 -1.27 18.31 -8.84
CA THR A 733 -1.58 19.05 -7.62
C THR A 733 -2.27 20.40 -7.91
N ARG A 734 -2.94 20.93 -6.91
CA ARG A 734 -3.52 22.29 -7.00
C ARG A 734 -2.47 23.38 -7.22
N MET A 735 -1.20 23.13 -6.82
CA MET A 735 -0.11 24.08 -7.02
C MET A 735 0.30 24.11 -8.49
N ASP A 736 0.36 22.94 -9.15
CA ASP A 736 0.58 22.84 -10.59
C ASP A 736 -0.58 23.49 -11.36
N GLU A 737 -1.83 23.26 -10.93
CA GLU A 737 -3.02 23.89 -11.54
C GLU A 737 -2.95 25.41 -11.44
N ALA A 738 -2.66 25.96 -10.24
CA ALA A 738 -2.57 27.40 -10.02
C ALA A 738 -1.51 28.03 -10.93
N GLN A 739 -0.31 27.46 -10.96
CA GLN A 739 0.78 27.96 -11.79
C GLN A 739 0.46 27.90 -13.29
N LEU A 740 -0.14 26.79 -13.75
CA LEU A 740 -0.54 26.65 -15.15
C LEU A 740 -1.65 27.64 -15.57
N ARG A 741 -2.54 27.99 -14.63
CA ARG A 741 -3.56 29.05 -14.86
C ARG A 741 -2.91 30.42 -14.98
N ASP A 742 -2.00 30.75 -14.08
CA ASP A 742 -1.29 32.04 -14.08
C ASP A 742 -0.44 32.23 -15.33
N GLU A 743 0.14 31.16 -15.85
CA GLU A 743 0.89 31.14 -17.10
C GLU A 743 0.00 31.15 -18.37
N GLY A 744 -1.32 31.08 -18.23
CA GLY A 744 -2.26 31.05 -19.37
C GLY A 744 -2.36 29.69 -20.08
N VAL A 745 -1.73 28.65 -19.59
CA VAL A 745 -1.74 27.30 -20.17
C VAL A 745 -3.17 26.73 -20.25
N TYR A 746 -3.98 26.97 -19.25
CA TYR A 746 -5.39 26.56 -19.24
C TYR A 746 -6.24 27.24 -20.33
N SER A 747 -5.87 28.46 -20.76
CA SER A 747 -6.53 29.11 -21.90
C SER A 747 -6.25 28.37 -23.22
N VAL A 748 -5.04 27.87 -23.41
CA VAL A 748 -4.69 27.03 -24.56
C VAL A 748 -5.51 25.75 -24.58
N PHE A 749 -5.60 25.05 -23.45
CA PHE A 749 -6.42 23.85 -23.33
C PHE A 749 -7.93 24.13 -23.56
N GLY A 750 -8.43 25.24 -23.05
CA GLY A 750 -9.81 25.67 -23.27
C GLY A 750 -10.12 25.93 -24.75
N VAL A 751 -9.22 26.60 -25.47
CA VAL A 751 -9.34 26.85 -26.92
C VAL A 751 -9.30 25.53 -27.72
N ALA A 752 -8.52 24.56 -27.27
CA ALA A 752 -8.49 23.23 -27.88
C ALA A 752 -9.74 22.37 -27.54
N GLY A 753 -10.64 22.86 -26.68
CA GLY A 753 -11.85 22.13 -26.28
C GLY A 753 -11.60 21.07 -25.22
N ALA A 754 -10.49 21.17 -24.46
CA ALA A 754 -10.17 20.21 -23.41
C ALA A 754 -11.13 20.32 -22.23
N ARG A 755 -11.46 19.17 -21.65
CA ARG A 755 -12.10 19.04 -20.34
C ARG A 755 -11.04 19.02 -19.26
N THR A 756 -11.11 19.98 -18.34
CA THR A 756 -10.23 20.05 -17.18
C THR A 756 -10.89 19.45 -15.97
N GLU A 757 -10.16 18.63 -15.23
CA GLU A 757 -10.61 17.92 -14.03
C GLU A 757 -9.90 18.47 -12.77
N VAL A 758 -10.50 18.21 -11.62
CA VAL A 758 -9.90 18.50 -10.31
C VAL A 758 -8.55 17.78 -10.18
N PRO A 759 -7.51 18.40 -9.58
CA PRO A 759 -6.24 17.74 -9.33
C PRO A 759 -6.41 16.41 -8.60
N GLY A 760 -5.84 15.34 -9.17
CA GLY A 760 -5.94 14.00 -8.62
C GLY A 760 -5.84 12.89 -9.66
N CYS A 761 -6.27 11.69 -9.28
CA CYS A 761 -6.12 10.48 -10.10
C CYS A 761 -7.21 10.30 -11.18
N SER A 762 -8.36 10.99 -11.09
CA SER A 762 -9.41 11.05 -12.11
C SER A 762 -9.51 9.80 -13.03
N LEU A 763 -9.34 9.98 -14.35
CA LEU A 763 -9.36 8.92 -15.36
C LEU A 763 -8.26 7.87 -15.19
N CYS A 764 -7.10 8.23 -14.66
CA CYS A 764 -5.98 7.27 -14.45
C CYS A 764 -6.41 6.04 -13.65
N MET A 765 -7.28 6.22 -12.67
CA MET A 765 -7.85 5.11 -11.88
C MET A 765 -9.11 4.50 -12.51
N GLY A 766 -9.85 5.27 -13.33
CA GLY A 766 -11.14 4.85 -13.91
C GLY A 766 -12.25 4.64 -12.88
N ASN A 767 -12.14 5.24 -11.71
CA ASN A 767 -13.09 5.10 -10.60
C ASN A 767 -14.28 6.07 -10.72
N GLN A 768 -14.01 7.30 -11.12
CA GLN A 768 -14.98 8.39 -11.10
C GLN A 768 -15.28 8.97 -12.47
N ALA A 769 -14.29 9.08 -13.34
CA ALA A 769 -14.43 9.46 -14.74
C ALA A 769 -13.97 8.31 -15.63
N ARG A 770 -14.63 8.14 -16.77
CA ARG A 770 -14.34 7.07 -17.73
C ARG A 770 -14.41 7.59 -19.16
N VAL A 771 -13.56 7.01 -20.02
CA VAL A 771 -13.66 7.20 -21.48
C VAL A 771 -14.86 6.45 -22.05
N ALA A 772 -15.23 6.75 -23.27
CA ALA A 772 -16.31 6.06 -23.98
C ALA A 772 -15.99 4.57 -24.16
N ASP A 773 -17.03 3.73 -24.16
CA ASP A 773 -16.87 2.29 -24.41
C ASP A 773 -16.21 2.06 -25.79
N LYS A 774 -15.24 1.12 -25.83
CA LYS A 774 -14.47 0.75 -27.03
C LYS A 774 -13.63 1.89 -27.64
N ALA A 775 -13.43 3.00 -26.90
CA ALA A 775 -12.58 4.08 -27.38
C ALA A 775 -11.12 3.64 -27.48
N THR A 776 -10.40 4.13 -28.49
CA THR A 776 -8.95 4.06 -28.50
C THR A 776 -8.40 5.34 -27.88
N VAL A 777 -7.61 5.17 -26.82
CA VAL A 777 -7.16 6.25 -25.94
C VAL A 777 -5.65 6.35 -25.99
N PHE A 778 -5.12 7.57 -26.03
CA PHE A 778 -3.72 7.83 -25.71
C PHE A 778 -3.63 8.48 -24.30
N SER A 779 -2.82 7.94 -23.42
CA SER A 779 -2.80 8.35 -22.02
C SER A 779 -1.39 8.55 -21.49
N THR A 780 -1.21 9.54 -20.62
CA THR A 780 0.01 9.70 -19.82
C THR A 780 -0.08 8.97 -18.47
N SER A 781 -1.15 8.21 -18.22
CA SER A 781 -1.31 7.41 -17.01
C SER A 781 -0.23 6.32 -16.88
N THR A 782 -0.25 5.64 -15.74
CA THR A 782 0.74 4.59 -15.44
C THR A 782 0.30 3.22 -15.93
N ARG A 783 -1.02 2.97 -16.02
CA ARG A 783 -1.63 1.66 -16.30
C ARG A 783 -2.66 1.71 -17.41
N ASN A 784 -2.68 0.66 -18.21
CA ASN A 784 -3.63 0.49 -19.32
C ASN A 784 -4.31 -0.89 -19.32
N PHE A 785 -4.49 -1.51 -18.15
CA PHE A 785 -5.16 -2.81 -18.07
C PHE A 785 -6.57 -2.79 -18.66
N ASP A 786 -7.04 -3.96 -19.09
CA ASP A 786 -8.38 -4.13 -19.66
C ASP A 786 -9.48 -3.50 -18.78
N ASN A 787 -10.38 -2.77 -19.42
CA ASN A 787 -11.52 -2.12 -18.78
C ASN A 787 -11.20 -1.05 -17.70
N ARG A 788 -9.94 -0.70 -17.46
CA ARG A 788 -9.55 0.25 -16.41
C ARG A 788 -10.10 1.65 -16.67
N MET A 789 -9.83 2.23 -17.83
CA MET A 789 -10.27 3.60 -18.17
C MET A 789 -11.67 3.65 -18.80
N GLY A 790 -12.12 2.58 -19.44
CA GLY A 790 -13.42 2.44 -20.09
C GLY A 790 -13.70 0.99 -20.45
N LYS A 791 -14.95 0.64 -20.71
CA LYS A 791 -15.33 -0.72 -21.11
C LYS A 791 -14.79 -1.02 -22.52
N ASP A 792 -14.05 -2.10 -22.66
CA ASP A 792 -13.42 -2.54 -23.89
C ASP A 792 -12.52 -1.45 -24.56
N ALA A 793 -12.08 -0.45 -23.79
CA ALA A 793 -11.22 0.61 -24.29
C ALA A 793 -9.80 0.07 -24.57
N ARG A 794 -9.22 0.55 -25.66
CA ARG A 794 -7.84 0.26 -26.07
C ARG A 794 -6.96 1.45 -25.67
N VAL A 795 -6.04 1.27 -24.73
CA VAL A 795 -5.30 2.37 -24.14
C VAL A 795 -3.81 2.25 -24.42
N TYR A 796 -3.25 3.24 -25.15
CA TYR A 796 -1.82 3.47 -25.30
C TYR A 796 -1.28 4.29 -24.13
N LEU A 797 -0.02 4.03 -23.71
CA LEU A 797 0.68 4.87 -22.74
C LEU A 797 1.93 5.49 -23.37
N GLY A 798 2.12 6.79 -23.15
CA GLY A 798 3.30 7.50 -23.64
C GLY A 798 3.44 8.91 -23.07
N SER A 799 4.30 9.72 -23.70
CA SER A 799 4.58 11.09 -23.27
C SER A 799 3.41 12.05 -23.48
N ALA A 800 3.38 13.13 -22.71
CA ALA A 800 2.40 14.19 -22.87
C ALA A 800 2.59 14.94 -24.21
N GLU A 801 3.80 15.04 -24.67
CA GLU A 801 4.17 15.62 -25.96
C GLU A 801 3.55 14.85 -27.11
N LEU A 802 3.72 13.52 -27.13
CA LEU A 802 3.10 12.65 -28.12
C LEU A 802 1.57 12.62 -27.98
N ALA A 803 1.06 12.61 -26.75
CA ALA A 803 -0.37 12.71 -26.45
C ALA A 803 -1.00 13.96 -27.08
N ALA A 804 -0.34 15.11 -26.96
CA ALA A 804 -0.82 16.36 -27.57
C ALA A 804 -0.81 16.31 -29.09
N VAL A 805 0.20 15.68 -29.71
CA VAL A 805 0.23 15.46 -31.17
C VAL A 805 -0.88 14.53 -31.62
N CYS A 806 -1.11 13.43 -30.90
CA CYS A 806 -2.24 12.51 -31.13
C CYS A 806 -3.58 13.22 -30.99
N ALA A 807 -3.72 14.08 -29.97
CA ALA A 807 -4.94 14.87 -29.75
C ALA A 807 -5.24 15.78 -30.95
N LYS A 808 -4.21 16.44 -31.50
CA LYS A 808 -4.31 17.32 -32.64
C LYS A 808 -4.68 16.59 -33.94
N LEU A 809 -4.11 15.39 -34.15
CA LEU A 809 -4.25 14.63 -35.38
C LEU A 809 -5.41 13.62 -35.38
N GLY A 810 -5.90 13.19 -34.24
CA GLY A 810 -6.89 12.11 -34.09
C GLY A 810 -6.31 10.71 -34.36
N ARG A 811 -4.98 10.60 -34.46
CA ARG A 811 -4.27 9.35 -34.74
C ARG A 811 -2.80 9.42 -34.29
N MET A 812 -2.16 8.27 -34.27
CA MET A 812 -0.69 8.21 -34.13
C MET A 812 0.04 8.90 -35.30
N PRO A 813 0.99 9.81 -35.02
CA PRO A 813 1.73 10.51 -36.04
C PRO A 813 2.79 9.63 -36.70
N THR A 814 3.25 10.03 -37.89
CA THR A 814 4.54 9.61 -38.41
C THR A 814 5.68 10.29 -37.64
N HIS A 815 6.89 9.75 -37.71
CA HIS A 815 8.07 10.37 -37.09
C HIS A 815 8.29 11.82 -37.59
N ALA A 816 8.11 12.06 -38.89
CA ALA A 816 8.25 13.39 -39.47
C ALA A 816 7.23 14.39 -38.91
N GLU A 817 5.94 14.01 -38.81
CA GLU A 817 4.90 14.85 -38.23
C GLU A 817 5.16 15.15 -36.77
N TYR A 818 5.64 14.15 -36.02
CA TYR A 818 6.00 14.33 -34.61
C TYR A 818 7.16 15.31 -34.47
N MET A 819 8.25 15.13 -35.20
CA MET A 819 9.45 15.99 -35.15
C MET A 819 9.16 17.41 -35.65
N GLU A 820 8.35 17.58 -36.67
CA GLU A 820 7.92 18.91 -37.12
C GLU A 820 7.20 19.67 -36.03
N THR A 821 6.38 18.99 -35.25
CA THR A 821 5.61 19.63 -34.20
C THR A 821 6.44 19.78 -32.92
N VAL A 822 7.00 18.70 -32.39
CA VAL A 822 7.71 18.68 -31.11
C VAL A 822 9.08 19.32 -31.21
N GLY A 823 9.87 18.95 -32.19
CA GLY A 823 11.22 19.48 -32.39
C GLY A 823 11.27 21.00 -32.56
N ASN A 824 10.31 21.56 -33.28
CA ASN A 824 10.27 23.01 -33.50
C ASN A 824 9.66 23.79 -32.34
N LYS A 825 8.59 23.27 -31.71
CA LYS A 825 7.87 23.99 -30.66
C LYS A 825 8.51 23.88 -29.27
N LEU A 826 9.28 22.83 -29.02
CA LEU A 826 9.91 22.58 -27.72
C LEU A 826 11.42 22.90 -27.71
N ALA A 827 11.91 23.73 -28.63
CA ALA A 827 13.32 24.09 -28.73
C ALA A 827 13.88 24.77 -27.45
N ASN A 828 13.03 25.50 -26.69
CA ASN A 828 13.40 26.09 -25.41
C ASN A 828 12.94 25.21 -24.25
N SER A 829 13.48 24.02 -24.14
CA SER A 829 13.09 23.02 -23.16
C SER A 829 13.33 23.44 -21.69
N ALA A 830 14.34 24.24 -21.40
CA ALA A 830 14.67 24.67 -20.04
C ALA A 830 13.54 25.47 -19.38
N GLU A 831 12.86 26.36 -20.13
CA GLU A 831 11.71 27.09 -19.61
C GLU A 831 10.47 26.23 -19.48
N ILE A 832 10.25 25.28 -20.41
CA ILE A 832 9.11 24.39 -20.43
C ILE A 832 9.13 23.43 -19.21
N TYR A 833 10.28 22.82 -18.98
CA TYR A 833 10.46 21.81 -17.93
C TYR A 833 10.99 22.38 -16.61
N LYS A 834 10.77 23.67 -16.36
CA LYS A 834 11.05 24.29 -15.06
C LYS A 834 10.04 23.85 -14.00
N TYR A 835 10.52 23.27 -12.91
CA TYR A 835 9.67 22.77 -11.84
C TYR A 835 9.27 23.86 -10.86
N LEU A 836 8.31 23.54 -9.94
CA LEU A 836 7.87 24.46 -8.90
C LEU A 836 8.95 24.57 -7.82
N ASN A 837 9.59 25.71 -7.75
CA ASN A 837 10.55 26.06 -6.71
C ASN A 837 9.91 27.08 -5.76
N PHE A 838 9.30 26.60 -4.68
CA PHE A 838 8.47 27.38 -3.76
C PHE A 838 9.25 28.49 -3.07
N ASP A 839 10.54 28.32 -2.81
CA ASP A 839 11.44 29.34 -2.26
C ASP A 839 11.69 30.52 -3.23
N GLN A 840 11.38 30.36 -4.51
CA GLN A 840 11.52 31.36 -5.57
C GLN A 840 10.18 31.99 -6.00
N MET A 841 9.05 31.44 -5.55
CA MET A 841 7.72 31.88 -5.97
C MET A 841 7.18 32.99 -5.07
N THR A 842 6.57 34.00 -5.68
CA THR A 842 6.05 35.20 -4.99
C THR A 842 4.98 34.87 -3.96
N GLU A 843 4.11 33.91 -4.26
CA GLU A 843 2.99 33.50 -3.42
C GLU A 843 3.47 32.87 -2.11
N TYR A 844 4.68 32.33 -2.07
CA TYR A 844 5.28 31.66 -0.91
C TYR A 844 6.22 32.54 -0.08
N LYS A 845 6.39 33.82 -0.43
CA LYS A 845 7.28 34.73 0.31
C LYS A 845 6.94 34.82 1.80
N GLY A 846 5.67 34.75 2.17
CA GLY A 846 5.26 34.78 3.56
C GLY A 846 5.80 33.58 4.36
N ALA A 847 5.77 32.39 3.77
CA ALA A 847 6.32 31.18 4.35
C ALA A 847 7.86 31.21 4.35
N LEU A 848 8.47 31.64 3.25
CA LEU A 848 9.93 31.77 3.13
C LEU A 848 10.52 32.66 4.24
N ASN A 849 9.88 33.77 4.59
CA ASN A 849 10.32 34.68 5.65
C ASN A 849 10.26 34.07 7.07
N LYS A 850 9.54 32.96 7.25
CA LYS A 850 9.37 32.26 8.55
C LYS A 850 10.35 31.11 8.75
N VAL A 851 10.90 30.57 7.67
CA VAL A 851 11.89 29.48 7.75
C VAL A 851 13.28 30.04 8.07
N LYS A 852 14.11 29.22 8.73
CA LYS A 852 15.51 29.60 8.94
C LYS A 852 16.20 29.68 7.57
N LYS A 853 17.30 30.51 7.53
CA LYS A 853 18.08 30.72 6.32
C LYS A 853 18.37 29.39 5.61
N VAL A 854 17.97 29.32 4.37
CA VAL A 854 18.23 28.22 3.45
C VAL A 854 19.62 28.43 2.86
N ILE A 855 20.45 27.39 2.81
CA ILE A 855 21.80 27.48 2.24
C ILE A 855 21.68 27.57 0.70
N PRO A 856 22.09 28.65 0.04
CA PRO A 856 22.08 28.72 -1.42
C PRO A 856 23.10 27.75 -2.03
N ILE A 857 22.74 27.11 -3.14
CA ILE A 857 23.63 26.17 -3.87
C ILE A 857 24.99 26.83 -4.19
N ALA A 858 25.00 28.12 -4.50
CA ALA A 858 26.22 28.89 -4.79
C ALA A 858 27.19 28.97 -3.60
N GLU A 859 26.71 28.84 -2.36
CA GLU A 859 27.56 28.85 -1.15
C GLU A 859 28.18 27.48 -0.83
N LEU A 860 27.75 26.42 -1.53
CA LEU A 860 28.26 25.04 -1.34
C LEU A 860 29.37 24.69 -2.35
N ALA A 861 29.60 25.55 -3.33
CA ALA A 861 30.63 25.36 -4.36
C ALA A 861 32.03 25.90 -3.96
N GLU A 862 32.14 26.54 -2.79
CA GLU A 862 33.40 26.94 -2.15
C GLU A 862 33.78 25.93 -1.04
#